data_64769269cc9889923c5a9975dd4cf70c
#
_entry.id   64769269cc9889923c5a9975dd4cf70c
#
_cell.length_a   1.000
_cell.length_b   1.000
_cell.length_c   1.000
_cell.angle_alpha   90.00
_cell.angle_beta   90.00
_cell.angle_gamma   90.00
#
_symmetry.space_group_name_H-M   'P 1'
#
loop_
_entity.id
_entity.type
_entity.pdbx_description
1 polymer ?
#
loop_
_entity_poly.entity_id
_entity_poly.type
_entity_poly.pdbx_seq_one_letter_code
_entity_poly.pdbx_strand_id
1 'polypeptide(L)'
;MSKKILSLIALAATLNAAAQKDTLSGKPLDEVTVTTASKVEQKQNTTGKVITVISKEQLEKSGAKTLGQILNEQVGIVVNGALNNAGNVQTVYMRGANAGRTLILLDGIPMNDPSTINTDFDLNLFTINDIESIEICKGAQSTLYGSDAIAGVINIITVNKNINKAFNVEATTSFGTKNTTKNNIKLYGKAGRFTYTTRFAQLKTDGFSSAYDSAGNKNFDNDGYKGNVINTSIQYEATKHFSVRSFLQHSSYKADIDAGVFSDKRNYFIDNNILNSGFSFNYKKNNLNVVANYQYSQTRRHYNDGFSAGLPVYTTNDYNGITNFYELFASYKIKKKITFLIGNDYRFATMDGAYVSSAWGASKYKDTSVNQYSVYASILFHSLNNKFNFEVGGRLNKHSRYGNNSTYTINPSYNINKNWRLFSSIASGFKSPSIYQIYDTWSGNKNLKAEKSVNYEAGVQYQNNKFKARTVFFNRNINNGIDYNYISFKYFNYIKQTVSGLEMEATFQPIKQLTIAANYSLLSPKETTQNRTTNMDTITYNYLLRRPKNVFNINFGWQASKDFYVSVSGKFVDQRFDVGGWAKPDVKLKNYFLLNAYAEYSLNHSIKFFVDAQNIGDRKFFEVNGYNALPIMANVGITFKWN
;
A
#
# COMPACT_ATOMS: atom_id res chain seq x y z
N MET A 1 -31.71 18.17 4.03
CA MET A 1 -31.57 17.21 5.16
C MET A 1 -32.95 17.00 5.77
N SER A 2 -33.53 15.81 5.66
CA SER A 2 -34.89 15.56 6.17
C SER A 2 -34.88 15.44 7.69
N LYS A 3 -35.94 15.99 8.33
CA LYS A 3 -36.19 15.98 9.77
C LYS A 3 -36.08 14.56 10.43
N LYS A 4 -36.14 13.50 9.64
CA LYS A 4 -36.04 12.10 10.11
C LYS A 4 -34.61 11.67 10.50
N ILE A 5 -33.56 12.32 9.97
CA ILE A 5 -32.16 11.99 10.34
C ILE A 5 -31.80 12.65 11.68
N LEU A 6 -32.33 13.84 11.98
CA LEU A 6 -32.12 14.48 13.28
C LEU A 6 -32.78 13.71 14.43
N SER A 7 -33.90 13.02 14.19
CA SER A 7 -34.61 12.24 15.23
C SER A 7 -33.86 10.97 15.61
N LEU A 8 -33.08 10.35 14.71
CA LEU A 8 -32.25 9.18 15.06
C LEU A 8 -31.02 9.56 15.91
N ILE A 9 -30.48 10.77 15.72
CA ILE A 9 -29.35 11.28 16.51
C ILE A 9 -29.80 11.68 17.93
N ALA A 10 -31.02 12.19 18.07
CA ALA A 10 -31.59 12.58 19.35
C ALA A 10 -31.96 11.37 20.24
N LEU A 11 -32.31 10.21 19.67
CA LEU A 11 -32.64 9.00 20.42
C LEU A 11 -31.41 8.31 21.04
N ALA A 12 -30.20 8.57 20.53
CA ALA A 12 -28.95 8.05 21.08
C ALA A 12 -28.45 8.84 22.30
N ALA A 13 -29.01 10.00 22.60
CA ALA A 13 -28.54 10.90 23.68
C ALA A 13 -29.18 10.66 25.05
N THR A 14 -30.13 9.75 25.19
CA THR A 14 -30.84 9.49 26.46
C THR A 14 -30.51 8.19 27.18
N LEU A 15 -29.41 7.53 26.84
CA LEU A 15 -28.90 6.39 27.60
C LEU A 15 -28.11 6.88 28.80
N ASN A 16 -28.72 6.83 29.98
CA ASN A 16 -28.12 7.15 31.27
C ASN A 16 -26.79 6.42 31.47
N ALA A 17 -25.71 7.16 31.58
CA ALA A 17 -24.38 6.65 31.93
C ALA A 17 -24.39 6.24 33.43
N ALA A 18 -24.72 5.02 33.73
CA ALA A 18 -24.36 4.40 35.01
C ALA A 18 -22.85 4.11 34.96
N ALA A 19 -22.05 4.97 35.61
CA ALA A 19 -20.61 4.81 35.73
C ALA A 19 -20.29 3.57 36.58
N GLN A 20 -20.19 2.43 35.92
CA GLN A 20 -19.64 1.22 36.54
C GLN A 20 -18.12 1.30 36.41
N LYS A 21 -17.40 1.28 37.52
CA LYS A 21 -15.94 1.18 37.59
C LYS A 21 -15.50 -0.17 37.07
N ASP A 22 -15.41 -0.31 35.75
CA ASP A 22 -14.77 -1.45 35.14
C ASP A 22 -13.39 -1.01 34.58
N THR A 23 -12.37 -1.76 34.94
CA THR A 23 -11.00 -1.59 34.49
C THR A 23 -10.89 -1.95 33.01
N LEU A 24 -11.39 -1.08 32.12
CA LEU A 24 -11.02 -1.10 30.71
C LEU A 24 -9.51 -0.83 30.65
N SER A 25 -8.75 -1.89 30.43
CA SER A 25 -7.30 -1.78 30.20
C SER A 25 -7.08 -1.12 28.84
N GLY A 26 -7.18 0.20 28.79
CA GLY A 26 -6.63 0.95 27.68
C GLY A 26 -5.15 0.63 27.62
N LYS A 27 -4.71 -0.09 26.60
CA LYS A 27 -3.28 -0.28 26.36
C LYS A 27 -2.65 1.10 26.28
N PRO A 28 -1.56 1.38 27.03
CA PRO A 28 -0.78 2.58 26.81
C PRO A 28 -0.40 2.64 25.34
N LEU A 29 -0.05 3.83 24.82
CA LEU A 29 0.49 3.99 23.47
C LEU A 29 1.80 3.21 23.39
N ASP A 30 1.68 1.87 23.22
CA ASP A 30 2.74 0.89 23.43
C ASP A 30 3.86 1.04 22.41
N GLU A 31 5.04 0.74 22.87
CA GLU A 31 6.24 0.66 22.06
C GLU A 31 6.13 -0.50 21.06
N VAL A 32 5.91 -0.19 19.79
CA VAL A 32 5.70 -1.17 18.73
C VAL A 32 7.04 -1.74 18.26
N THR A 33 7.11 -3.07 18.15
CA THR A 33 8.23 -3.77 17.51
C THR A 33 7.99 -3.83 16.01
N VAL A 34 9.02 -3.51 15.22
CA VAL A 34 9.00 -3.47 13.76
C VAL A 34 10.14 -4.30 13.17
N THR A 35 9.93 -4.85 12.00
CA THR A 35 10.92 -5.64 11.26
C THR A 35 11.33 -5.01 9.94
N THR A 36 10.43 -4.27 9.31
CA THR A 36 10.63 -3.69 7.95
C THR A 36 11.79 -2.70 7.88
N ALA A 37 12.11 -2.03 8.99
CA ALA A 37 13.18 -1.05 9.01
C ALA A 37 14.58 -1.63 8.78
N SER A 38 14.82 -2.88 9.23
CA SER A 38 16.16 -3.45 9.28
C SER A 38 16.22 -4.96 9.05
N LYS A 39 15.10 -5.60 8.67
CA LYS A 39 14.95 -7.09 8.61
C LYS A 39 15.19 -7.80 9.95
N VAL A 40 15.43 -7.04 11.02
CA VAL A 40 15.62 -7.52 12.39
C VAL A 40 14.57 -6.90 13.29
N GLU A 41 14.03 -7.68 14.21
CA GLU A 41 13.07 -7.17 15.21
C GLU A 41 13.73 -6.07 16.06
N GLN A 42 13.17 -4.87 16.01
CA GLN A 42 13.61 -3.72 16.82
C GLN A 42 12.44 -2.87 17.26
N LYS A 43 12.63 -2.11 18.31
CA LYS A 43 11.63 -1.15 18.78
C LYS A 43 11.56 0.06 17.82
N GLN A 44 10.37 0.56 17.54
CA GLN A 44 10.16 1.71 16.66
C GLN A 44 10.96 2.95 17.10
N ASN A 45 11.16 3.15 18.39
CA ASN A 45 11.89 4.29 18.95
C ASN A 45 13.42 4.17 18.90
N THR A 46 13.97 3.03 18.45
CA THR A 46 15.41 2.81 18.32
C THR A 46 15.93 2.92 16.88
N THR A 47 15.08 3.23 15.91
CA THR A 47 15.50 3.42 14.51
C THR A 47 15.52 4.89 14.11
N GLY A 48 16.46 5.31 13.26
CA GLY A 48 16.47 6.64 12.63
C GLY A 48 15.46 6.79 11.49
N LYS A 49 14.81 5.70 11.08
CA LYS A 49 13.86 5.69 9.97
C LYS A 49 12.44 6.10 10.40
N VAL A 50 11.67 6.59 9.44
CA VAL A 50 10.26 6.98 9.64
C VAL A 50 9.38 5.75 9.40
N ILE A 51 8.79 5.20 10.47
CA ILE A 51 7.93 4.02 10.39
C ILE A 51 6.55 4.36 10.96
N THR A 52 5.50 3.95 10.23
CA THR A 52 4.11 3.96 10.70
C THR A 52 3.63 2.50 10.71
N VAL A 53 2.95 2.09 11.77
CA VAL A 53 2.37 0.75 11.89
C VAL A 53 0.87 0.89 12.02
N ILE A 54 0.13 0.17 11.17
CA ILE A 54 -1.32 0.00 11.26
C ILE A 54 -1.54 -1.35 11.93
N SER A 55 -2.10 -1.34 13.12
CA SER A 55 -2.35 -2.56 13.91
C SER A 55 -3.59 -3.31 13.41
N LYS A 56 -3.71 -4.59 13.80
CA LYS A 56 -4.91 -5.40 13.54
C LYS A 56 -6.18 -4.73 14.06
N GLU A 57 -6.15 -4.16 15.26
CA GLU A 57 -7.28 -3.44 15.83
C GLU A 57 -7.72 -2.24 14.97
N GLN A 58 -6.77 -1.47 14.44
CA GLN A 58 -7.07 -0.36 13.52
C GLN A 58 -7.66 -0.87 12.19
N LEU A 59 -7.16 -2.00 11.67
CA LEU A 59 -7.71 -2.65 10.48
C LEU A 59 -9.14 -3.16 10.72
N GLU A 60 -9.41 -3.81 11.83
CA GLU A 60 -10.75 -4.29 12.20
C GLU A 60 -11.76 -3.13 12.35
N LYS A 61 -11.31 -1.96 12.88
CA LYS A 61 -12.13 -0.74 13.04
C LYS A 61 -12.19 0.11 11.77
N SER A 62 -11.60 -0.30 10.67
CA SER A 62 -11.64 0.44 9.41
C SER A 62 -12.92 0.20 8.58
N GLY A 63 -13.81 -0.66 9.06
CA GLY A 63 -15.07 -0.98 8.38
C GLY A 63 -14.86 -1.76 7.09
N ALA A 64 -15.64 -1.42 6.09
CA ALA A 64 -15.62 -2.08 4.79
C ALA A 64 -14.57 -1.49 3.81
N LYS A 65 -13.58 -0.72 4.28
CA LYS A 65 -12.54 -0.11 3.43
C LYS A 65 -11.66 -1.16 2.76
N THR A 66 -11.13 -0.82 1.58
CA THR A 66 -10.11 -1.60 0.88
C THR A 66 -8.71 -1.27 1.41
N LEU A 67 -7.70 -2.11 1.07
CA LEU A 67 -6.31 -1.84 1.41
C LEU A 67 -5.85 -0.48 0.87
N GLY A 68 -6.18 -0.15 -0.40
CA GLY A 68 -5.85 1.13 -1.00
C GLY A 68 -6.45 2.33 -0.24
N GLN A 69 -7.70 2.22 0.21
CA GLN A 69 -8.36 3.25 1.01
C GLN A 69 -7.69 3.46 2.37
N ILE A 70 -7.30 2.39 3.06
CA ILE A 70 -6.59 2.46 4.34
C ILE A 70 -5.21 3.12 4.17
N LEU A 71 -4.47 2.74 3.15
CA LEU A 71 -3.17 3.34 2.83
C LEU A 71 -3.33 4.82 2.45
N ASN A 72 -4.40 5.18 1.74
CA ASN A 72 -4.70 6.56 1.34
C ASN A 72 -5.02 7.49 2.53
N GLU A 73 -5.29 6.97 3.72
CA GLU A 73 -5.49 7.74 4.96
C GLU A 73 -4.18 7.97 5.74
N GLN A 74 -3.07 7.36 5.30
CA GLN A 74 -1.79 7.50 5.99
C GLN A 74 -1.06 8.78 5.57
N VAL A 75 -0.36 9.41 6.52
CA VAL A 75 0.40 10.63 6.25
C VAL A 75 1.43 10.39 5.14
N GLY A 76 1.53 11.34 4.20
CA GLY A 76 2.50 11.28 3.11
C GLY A 76 2.22 10.20 2.06
N ILE A 77 1.07 9.54 2.10
CA ILE A 77 0.63 8.57 1.09
C ILE A 77 -0.64 9.04 0.41
N VAL A 78 -0.64 8.97 -0.90
CA VAL A 78 -1.82 9.12 -1.76
C VAL A 78 -1.92 7.87 -2.62
N VAL A 79 -3.03 7.17 -2.54
CA VAL A 79 -3.33 6.05 -3.44
C VAL A 79 -4.36 6.52 -4.45
N ASN A 80 -3.87 6.92 -5.61
CA ASN A 80 -4.74 7.34 -6.72
C ASN A 80 -5.49 6.12 -7.26
N GLY A 81 -6.79 6.24 -7.43
CA GLY A 81 -7.69 5.15 -7.80
C GLY A 81 -8.28 4.37 -6.62
N ALA A 82 -7.84 4.62 -5.37
CA ALA A 82 -8.42 3.95 -4.21
C ALA A 82 -9.87 4.37 -3.91
N LEU A 83 -10.27 5.55 -4.37
CA LEU A 83 -11.62 6.09 -4.25
C LEU A 83 -12.40 6.03 -5.59
N ASN A 84 -11.89 5.32 -6.58
CA ASN A 84 -12.61 5.02 -7.82
C ASN A 84 -13.35 3.69 -7.68
N ASN A 85 -13.98 3.25 -8.77
CA ASN A 85 -14.66 1.96 -8.81
C ASN A 85 -13.68 0.78 -8.55
N ALA A 86 -14.18 -0.31 -7.97
CA ALA A 86 -13.36 -1.49 -7.71
C ALA A 86 -12.82 -2.08 -9.03
N GLY A 87 -11.58 -2.57 -9.03
CA GLY A 87 -10.90 -3.10 -10.23
C GLY A 87 -10.13 -2.05 -11.04
N ASN A 88 -10.38 -0.75 -10.81
CA ASN A 88 -9.56 0.30 -11.41
C ASN A 88 -8.12 0.25 -10.88
N VAL A 89 -7.17 0.67 -11.72
CA VAL A 89 -5.76 0.71 -11.37
C VAL A 89 -5.51 1.60 -10.16
N GLN A 90 -4.87 1.05 -9.14
CA GLN A 90 -4.48 1.77 -7.94
C GLN A 90 -2.98 2.06 -7.93
N THR A 91 -2.60 3.32 -7.81
CA THR A 91 -1.21 3.75 -7.82
C THR A 91 -0.82 4.37 -6.48
N VAL A 92 0.21 3.83 -5.84
CA VAL A 92 0.72 4.33 -4.56
C VAL A 92 1.75 5.42 -4.80
N TYR A 93 1.46 6.63 -4.34
CA TYR A 93 2.37 7.77 -4.32
C TYR A 93 2.82 8.05 -2.89
N MET A 94 3.98 7.58 -2.50
CA MET A 94 4.57 7.90 -1.20
C MET A 94 5.44 9.15 -1.33
N ARG A 95 5.10 10.22 -0.56
CA ARG A 95 5.81 11.51 -0.59
C ARG A 95 5.96 12.07 -2.01
N GLY A 96 4.91 11.95 -2.82
CA GLY A 96 4.90 12.41 -4.20
C GLY A 96 5.76 11.61 -5.19
N ALA A 97 6.32 10.46 -4.82
CA ALA A 97 7.03 9.58 -5.76
C ALA A 97 6.08 9.05 -6.85
N ASN A 98 6.60 8.80 -8.05
CA ASN A 98 5.84 8.18 -9.13
C ASN A 98 5.54 6.71 -8.84
N ALA A 99 4.66 6.11 -9.64
CA ALA A 99 4.34 4.70 -9.61
C ALA A 99 5.57 3.79 -9.61
N GLY A 100 5.50 2.65 -8.92
CA GLY A 100 6.56 1.66 -8.84
C GLY A 100 7.82 2.09 -8.08
N ARG A 101 7.78 3.21 -7.32
CA ARG A 101 8.88 3.65 -6.45
C ARG A 101 8.61 3.38 -4.96
N THR A 102 7.47 2.80 -4.67
CA THR A 102 7.08 2.27 -3.36
C THR A 102 6.95 0.77 -3.48
N LEU A 103 7.81 0.03 -2.79
CA LEU A 103 7.82 -1.43 -2.85
C LEU A 103 6.79 -2.01 -1.88
N ILE A 104 5.94 -2.90 -2.38
CA ILE A 104 5.01 -3.68 -1.55
C ILE A 104 5.70 -4.99 -1.17
N LEU A 105 5.62 -5.35 0.12
CA LEU A 105 6.08 -6.64 0.63
C LEU A 105 4.90 -7.43 1.20
N LEU A 106 4.97 -8.74 1.08
CA LEU A 106 4.13 -9.68 1.81
C LEU A 106 5.03 -10.48 2.77
N ASP A 107 4.81 -10.32 4.07
CA ASP A 107 5.63 -10.96 5.11
C ASP A 107 7.14 -10.75 4.92
N GLY A 108 7.54 -9.57 4.44
CA GLY A 108 8.93 -9.19 4.18
C GLY A 108 9.49 -9.57 2.80
N ILE A 109 8.72 -10.27 1.96
CA ILE A 109 9.12 -10.70 0.61
C ILE A 109 8.55 -9.75 -0.44
N PRO A 110 9.34 -9.25 -1.43
CA PRO A 110 8.90 -8.31 -2.45
C PRO A 110 7.80 -8.86 -3.35
N MET A 111 6.76 -8.04 -3.57
CA MET A 111 5.64 -8.30 -4.47
C MET A 111 5.75 -7.39 -5.69
N ASN A 112 6.40 -7.87 -6.73
CA ASN A 112 6.55 -7.14 -7.98
C ASN A 112 5.87 -7.90 -9.12
N ASP A 113 5.17 -7.18 -9.99
CA ASP A 113 4.69 -7.72 -11.25
C ASP A 113 5.58 -7.20 -12.39
N PRO A 114 6.44 -8.04 -12.98
CA PRO A 114 7.35 -7.62 -14.06
C PRO A 114 6.61 -7.26 -15.36
N SER A 115 5.34 -7.61 -15.49
CA SER A 115 4.51 -7.33 -16.66
C SER A 115 3.77 -6.00 -16.58
N THR A 116 3.88 -5.27 -15.47
CA THR A 116 3.35 -3.90 -15.38
C THR A 116 4.37 -2.86 -15.86
N ILE A 117 3.86 -1.69 -16.25
CA ILE A 117 4.68 -0.57 -16.73
C ILE A 117 5.75 -0.18 -15.71
N ASN A 118 5.41 -0.21 -14.42
CA ASN A 118 6.29 0.28 -13.34
C ASN A 118 6.73 -0.82 -12.37
N THR A 119 6.51 -2.09 -12.66
CA THR A 119 6.73 -3.23 -11.77
C THR A 119 5.94 -3.15 -10.45
N ASP A 120 4.88 -2.35 -10.41
CA ASP A 120 4.02 -2.16 -9.25
C ASP A 120 3.04 -3.33 -9.06
N PHE A 121 2.65 -3.54 -7.82
CA PHE A 121 1.70 -4.58 -7.43
C PHE A 121 0.27 -4.02 -7.42
N ASP A 122 -0.69 -4.79 -7.93
CA ASP A 122 -2.10 -4.42 -7.92
C ASP A 122 -2.75 -4.67 -6.55
N LEU A 123 -3.10 -3.59 -5.84
CA LEU A 123 -3.70 -3.66 -4.50
C LEU A 123 -5.11 -4.29 -4.49
N ASN A 124 -5.80 -4.39 -5.65
CA ASN A 124 -7.08 -5.08 -5.75
C ASN A 124 -6.98 -6.60 -5.48
N LEU A 125 -5.77 -7.16 -5.53
CA LEU A 125 -5.48 -8.56 -5.27
C LEU A 125 -5.33 -8.89 -3.76
N PHE A 126 -5.49 -7.89 -2.86
CA PHE A 126 -5.49 -8.09 -1.41
C PHE A 126 -6.82 -7.74 -0.75
N THR A 127 -7.13 -8.44 0.34
CA THR A 127 -8.22 -8.06 1.25
C THR A 127 -7.66 -7.69 2.62
N ILE A 128 -8.29 -6.73 3.31
CA ILE A 128 -7.81 -6.27 4.63
C ILE A 128 -7.96 -7.31 5.74
N ASN A 129 -8.93 -8.20 5.60
CA ASN A 129 -9.19 -9.23 6.62
C ASN A 129 -8.06 -10.27 6.72
N ASP A 130 -7.14 -10.27 5.73
CA ASP A 130 -5.95 -11.11 5.68
C ASP A 130 -4.80 -10.56 6.51
N ILE A 131 -4.88 -9.31 6.92
CA ILE A 131 -3.74 -8.55 7.40
C ILE A 131 -3.75 -8.52 8.93
N GLU A 132 -2.65 -8.91 9.54
CA GLU A 132 -2.42 -8.78 10.99
C GLU A 132 -1.84 -7.40 11.34
N SER A 133 -1.02 -6.84 10.45
CA SER A 133 -0.52 -5.46 10.57
C SER A 133 0.09 -4.98 9.24
N ILE A 134 0.22 -3.67 9.09
CA ILE A 134 0.94 -3.06 7.97
C ILE A 134 2.06 -2.19 8.54
N GLU A 135 3.31 -2.45 8.15
CA GLU A 135 4.45 -1.61 8.48
C GLU A 135 4.81 -0.75 7.26
N ILE A 136 4.78 0.56 7.41
CA ILE A 136 5.11 1.54 6.36
C ILE A 136 6.42 2.19 6.72
N CYS A 137 7.50 1.85 6.02
CA CYS A 137 8.81 2.46 6.18
C CYS A 137 9.05 3.47 5.06
N LYS A 138 9.06 4.75 5.39
CA LYS A 138 9.21 5.86 4.43
C LYS A 138 10.68 6.19 4.18
N GLY A 139 10.96 6.88 3.08
CA GLY A 139 12.32 7.15 2.61
C GLY A 139 12.96 5.98 1.89
N ALA A 140 14.13 6.16 1.29
CA ALA A 140 14.76 5.12 0.49
C ALA A 140 15.13 3.89 1.35
N GLN A 141 14.66 2.72 0.92
CA GLN A 141 14.94 1.42 1.55
C GLN A 141 15.68 0.47 0.61
N SER A 142 16.25 0.99 -0.48
CA SER A 142 16.94 0.17 -1.49
C SER A 142 18.15 -0.57 -0.95
N THR A 143 18.76 -0.13 0.14
CA THR A 143 19.86 -0.83 0.82
C THR A 143 19.45 -2.23 1.32
N LEU A 144 18.21 -2.39 1.80
CA LEU A 144 17.73 -3.68 2.31
C LEU A 144 16.89 -4.45 1.29
N TYR A 145 16.13 -3.74 0.42
CA TYR A 145 15.12 -4.35 -0.43
C TYR A 145 15.42 -4.21 -1.93
N GLY A 146 16.49 -3.52 -2.30
CA GLY A 146 16.94 -3.40 -3.69
C GLY A 146 16.14 -2.39 -4.52
N SER A 147 15.97 -2.70 -5.81
CA SER A 147 15.21 -1.88 -6.76
C SER A 147 13.78 -1.65 -6.28
N ASP A 148 13.18 -0.53 -6.73
CA ASP A 148 11.78 -0.15 -6.50
C ASP A 148 11.46 0.44 -5.11
N ALA A 149 12.39 0.39 -4.14
CA ALA A 149 12.24 0.93 -2.79
C ALA A 149 12.82 2.36 -2.65
N ILE A 150 12.63 3.23 -3.67
CA ILE A 150 13.14 4.62 -3.68
C ILE A 150 12.40 5.52 -2.70
N ALA A 151 11.08 5.40 -2.63
CA ALA A 151 10.24 6.24 -1.78
C ALA A 151 9.95 5.61 -0.42
N GLY A 152 10.01 4.29 -0.35
CA GLY A 152 9.76 3.51 0.84
C GLY A 152 9.25 2.11 0.54
N VAL A 153 8.84 1.46 1.61
CA VAL A 153 8.33 0.08 1.61
C VAL A 153 7.05 0.01 2.42
N ILE A 154 6.06 -0.72 1.93
CA ILE A 154 4.84 -1.09 2.64
C ILE A 154 4.84 -2.60 2.80
N ASN A 155 5.01 -3.07 4.03
CA ASN A 155 5.04 -4.49 4.36
C ASN A 155 3.71 -4.93 4.94
N ILE A 156 3.02 -5.80 4.23
CA ILE A 156 1.75 -6.41 4.62
C ILE A 156 2.09 -7.69 5.39
N ILE A 157 1.75 -7.73 6.67
CA ILE A 157 2.06 -8.86 7.55
C ILE A 157 0.79 -9.68 7.75
N THR A 158 0.82 -10.94 7.37
CA THR A 158 -0.30 -11.89 7.49
C THR A 158 -0.10 -12.92 8.60
N VAL A 159 1.13 -13.06 9.09
CA VAL A 159 1.50 -14.05 10.11
C VAL A 159 1.09 -13.58 11.50
N ASN A 160 0.19 -14.32 12.13
CA ASN A 160 -0.16 -14.12 13.53
C ASN A 160 0.79 -14.92 14.44
N LYS A 161 1.54 -14.20 15.29
CA LYS A 161 2.50 -14.80 16.23
C LYS A 161 1.86 -15.31 17.53
N ASN A 162 0.60 -15.00 17.79
CA ASN A 162 -0.07 -15.22 19.08
C ASN A 162 -1.21 -16.26 19.01
N ILE A 163 -1.02 -17.33 18.23
CA ILE A 163 -1.99 -18.41 18.13
C ILE A 163 -1.70 -19.44 19.23
N ASN A 164 -2.64 -19.61 20.19
CA ASN A 164 -2.48 -20.50 21.33
C ASN A 164 -3.43 -21.70 21.30
N LYS A 165 -4.54 -21.63 20.54
CA LYS A 165 -5.55 -22.70 20.46
C LYS A 165 -5.36 -23.54 19.21
N ALA A 166 -5.74 -24.82 19.31
CA ALA A 166 -5.58 -25.76 18.20
C ALA A 166 -6.48 -25.41 17.00
N PHE A 167 -7.66 -24.83 17.23
CA PHE A 167 -8.59 -24.45 16.19
C PHE A 167 -9.33 -23.16 16.55
N ASN A 168 -9.42 -22.26 15.60
CA ASN A 168 -10.17 -21.00 15.69
C ASN A 168 -10.83 -20.73 14.34
N VAL A 169 -11.99 -20.07 14.37
CA VAL A 169 -12.72 -19.61 13.19
C VAL A 169 -13.05 -18.13 13.34
N GLU A 170 -12.85 -17.38 12.27
CA GLU A 170 -13.33 -16.01 12.16
C GLU A 170 -14.05 -15.86 10.81
N ALA A 171 -15.29 -15.41 10.82
CA ALA A 171 -16.07 -15.18 9.61
C ALA A 171 -16.67 -13.78 9.64
N THR A 172 -16.61 -13.06 8.53
CA THR A 172 -17.23 -11.74 8.37
C THR A 172 -18.01 -11.72 7.08
N THR A 173 -19.25 -11.26 7.13
CA THR A 173 -20.06 -10.97 5.95
C THR A 173 -20.64 -9.56 6.05
N SER A 174 -20.71 -8.86 4.93
CA SER A 174 -21.35 -7.55 4.84
C SER A 174 -22.08 -7.39 3.53
N PHE A 175 -23.13 -6.57 3.60
CA PHE A 175 -23.93 -6.17 2.48
C PHE A 175 -24.04 -4.64 2.44
N GLY A 176 -23.99 -4.05 1.25
CA GLY A 176 -23.96 -2.60 1.11
C GLY A 176 -24.57 -2.09 -0.19
N THR A 177 -24.49 -0.77 -0.35
CA THR A 177 -24.93 -0.07 -1.56
C THR A 177 -24.26 -0.65 -2.80
N LYS A 178 -24.91 -0.49 -3.97
CA LYS A 178 -24.46 -1.05 -5.25
C LYS A 178 -24.36 -2.59 -5.23
N ASN A 179 -25.26 -3.26 -4.51
CA ASN A 179 -25.25 -4.71 -4.30
C ASN A 179 -23.88 -5.25 -3.87
N THR A 180 -23.14 -4.43 -3.08
CA THR A 180 -21.81 -4.82 -2.61
C THR A 180 -21.92 -5.88 -1.54
N THR A 181 -21.28 -7.04 -1.77
CA THR A 181 -21.14 -8.12 -0.79
C THR A 181 -19.68 -8.39 -0.52
N LYS A 182 -19.32 -8.52 0.75
CA LYS A 182 -17.98 -8.93 1.18
C LYS A 182 -18.10 -10.10 2.13
N ASN A 183 -17.48 -11.20 1.78
CA ASN A 183 -17.45 -12.40 2.57
C ASN A 183 -16.00 -12.77 2.88
N ASN A 184 -15.74 -13.15 4.12
CA ASN A 184 -14.43 -13.62 4.55
C ASN A 184 -14.59 -14.72 5.57
N ILE A 185 -13.79 -15.78 5.44
CA ILE A 185 -13.66 -16.84 6.43
C ILE A 185 -12.19 -17.17 6.64
N LYS A 186 -11.78 -17.23 7.91
CA LYS A 186 -10.43 -17.57 8.35
C LYS A 186 -10.49 -18.74 9.31
N LEU A 187 -9.74 -19.80 9.00
CA LEU A 187 -9.48 -20.94 9.85
C LEU A 187 -8.01 -20.90 10.26
N TYR A 188 -7.73 -20.94 11.56
CA TYR A 188 -6.36 -20.87 12.04
C TYR A 188 -6.18 -21.57 13.37
N GLY A 189 -4.97 -22.05 13.62
CA GLY A 189 -4.71 -22.76 14.87
C GLY A 189 -3.23 -23.14 15.04
N LYS A 190 -2.92 -23.65 16.26
CA LYS A 190 -1.64 -24.26 16.57
C LYS A 190 -1.88 -25.64 17.19
N ALA A 191 -1.56 -26.69 16.43
CA ALA A 191 -1.68 -28.08 16.83
C ALA A 191 -0.27 -28.71 16.97
N GLY A 192 0.20 -28.88 18.20
CA GLY A 192 1.54 -29.34 18.47
C GLY A 192 2.61 -28.41 17.89
N ARG A 193 3.40 -28.93 16.92
CA ARG A 193 4.47 -28.19 16.24
C ARG A 193 4.00 -27.47 14.97
N PHE A 194 2.71 -27.60 14.60
CA PHE A 194 2.15 -26.99 13.41
C PHE A 194 1.32 -25.76 13.78
N THR A 195 1.61 -24.65 13.11
CA THR A 195 0.75 -23.46 13.10
C THR A 195 0.22 -23.30 11.68
N TYR A 196 -1.09 -23.14 11.53
CA TYR A 196 -1.71 -23.03 10.24
C TYR A 196 -2.71 -21.87 10.18
N THR A 197 -2.85 -21.31 9.01
CA THR A 197 -3.87 -20.31 8.68
C THR A 197 -4.33 -20.57 7.26
N THR A 198 -5.63 -20.71 7.06
CA THR A 198 -6.27 -20.75 5.76
C THR A 198 -7.39 -19.74 5.72
N ARG A 199 -7.50 -19.02 4.62
CA ARG A 199 -8.44 -17.93 4.49
C ARG A 199 -9.01 -17.88 3.09
N PHE A 200 -10.30 -17.61 3.01
CA PHE A 200 -11.02 -17.30 1.79
C PHE A 200 -11.70 -15.95 1.96
N ALA A 201 -11.58 -15.08 0.95
CA ALA A 201 -12.31 -13.82 0.91
C ALA A 201 -12.88 -13.58 -0.50
N GLN A 202 -14.06 -12.96 -0.54
CA GLN A 202 -14.75 -12.58 -1.76
C GLN A 202 -15.28 -11.15 -1.64
N LEU A 203 -15.12 -10.38 -2.71
CA LEU A 203 -15.78 -9.09 -2.92
C LEU A 203 -16.56 -9.17 -4.23
N LYS A 204 -17.85 -8.80 -4.19
CA LYS A 204 -18.68 -8.60 -5.37
C LYS A 204 -19.42 -7.27 -5.23
N THR A 205 -19.52 -6.50 -6.30
CA THR A 205 -20.31 -5.26 -6.38
C THR A 205 -20.76 -5.03 -7.81
N ASP A 206 -21.94 -4.43 -7.99
CA ASP A 206 -22.37 -3.95 -9.31
C ASP A 206 -21.67 -2.64 -9.69
N GLY A 207 -21.00 -1.98 -8.73
CA GLY A 207 -20.23 -0.77 -8.96
C GLY A 207 -21.06 0.44 -9.38
N PHE A 208 -20.38 1.36 -10.01
CA PHE A 208 -20.94 2.54 -10.68
C PHE A 208 -20.12 2.79 -11.95
N SER A 209 -20.62 3.57 -12.92
CA SER A 209 -19.83 3.87 -14.12
C SER A 209 -18.49 4.50 -13.74
N SER A 210 -17.39 3.96 -14.25
CA SER A 210 -16.05 4.52 -14.07
C SER A 210 -15.92 5.83 -14.82
N ALA A 211 -16.47 5.95 -16.05
CA ALA A 211 -16.50 7.18 -16.81
C ALA A 211 -17.51 8.18 -16.24
N TYR A 212 -17.14 9.47 -16.26
CA TYR A 212 -18.02 10.55 -15.85
C TYR A 212 -18.83 11.06 -17.04
N ASP A 213 -20.17 10.98 -16.95
CA ASP A 213 -21.08 11.58 -17.93
C ASP A 213 -21.13 13.08 -17.76
N SER A 214 -20.34 13.81 -18.53
CA SER A 214 -20.29 15.27 -18.49
C SER A 214 -21.51 15.95 -19.08
N ALA A 215 -22.25 15.27 -19.96
CA ALA A 215 -23.46 15.81 -20.59
C ALA A 215 -24.72 15.53 -19.76
N GLY A 216 -24.68 14.54 -18.87
CA GLY A 216 -25.79 14.14 -18.01
C GLY A 216 -26.98 13.51 -18.74
N ASN A 217 -26.82 13.12 -20.01
CA ASN A 217 -27.89 12.60 -20.87
C ASN A 217 -27.53 11.24 -21.50
N LYS A 218 -26.42 10.65 -21.15
CA LYS A 218 -25.94 9.34 -21.61
C LYS A 218 -26.24 8.29 -20.55
N ASN A 219 -26.75 7.14 -20.96
CA ASN A 219 -26.94 6.00 -20.09
C ASN A 219 -25.62 5.22 -19.98
N PHE A 220 -24.70 5.72 -19.19
CA PHE A 220 -23.48 5.00 -18.85
C PHE A 220 -23.84 3.82 -17.95
N ASP A 221 -23.28 2.64 -18.24
CA ASP A 221 -23.52 1.45 -17.44
C ASP A 221 -22.70 1.43 -16.14
N ASN A 222 -22.99 0.48 -15.29
CA ASN A 222 -22.21 0.26 -14.07
C ASN A 222 -21.08 -0.71 -14.35
N ASP A 223 -19.89 -0.38 -13.86
CA ASP A 223 -18.73 -1.25 -13.95
C ASP A 223 -18.66 -2.17 -12.72
N GLY A 224 -19.05 -3.41 -12.93
CA GLY A 224 -19.10 -4.42 -11.90
C GLY A 224 -17.71 -4.95 -11.54
N TYR A 225 -17.61 -5.53 -10.34
CA TYR A 225 -16.39 -6.20 -9.85
C TYR A 225 -16.72 -7.50 -9.13
N LYS A 226 -15.93 -8.54 -9.39
CA LYS A 226 -15.96 -9.80 -8.64
C LYS A 226 -14.54 -10.31 -8.43
N GLY A 227 -14.11 -10.39 -7.17
CA GLY A 227 -12.78 -10.89 -6.81
C GLY A 227 -12.82 -11.92 -5.70
N ASN A 228 -11.87 -12.86 -5.75
CA ASN A 228 -11.68 -13.89 -4.75
C ASN A 228 -10.20 -13.96 -4.35
N VAL A 229 -9.95 -14.22 -3.07
CA VAL A 229 -8.61 -14.42 -2.52
C VAL A 229 -8.61 -15.68 -1.67
N ILE A 230 -7.67 -16.58 -1.94
CA ILE A 230 -7.35 -17.72 -1.06
C ILE A 230 -5.90 -17.52 -0.58
N ASN A 231 -5.70 -17.57 0.73
CA ASN A 231 -4.39 -17.47 1.33
C ASN A 231 -4.22 -18.58 2.37
N THR A 232 -3.18 -19.38 2.22
CA THR A 232 -2.88 -20.50 3.14
C THR A 232 -1.42 -20.43 3.54
N SER A 233 -1.15 -20.59 4.83
CA SER A 233 0.22 -20.76 5.32
C SER A 233 0.26 -21.83 6.41
N ILE A 234 1.30 -22.65 6.36
CA ILE A 234 1.58 -23.70 7.35
C ILE A 234 3.03 -23.52 7.80
N GLN A 235 3.21 -23.40 9.10
CA GLN A 235 4.53 -23.35 9.74
C GLN A 235 4.73 -24.60 10.57
N TYR A 236 5.87 -25.25 10.41
CA TYR A 236 6.32 -26.39 11.19
C TYR A 236 7.53 -26.02 12.06
N GLU A 237 7.40 -26.15 13.36
CA GLU A 237 8.49 -25.98 14.34
C GLU A 237 9.26 -27.31 14.48
N ALA A 238 10.21 -27.58 13.57
CA ALA A 238 10.96 -28.84 13.59
C ALA A 238 11.76 -29.02 14.89
N THR A 239 12.35 -27.92 15.40
CA THR A 239 12.97 -27.85 16.71
C THR A 239 12.63 -26.50 17.37
N LYS A 240 13.01 -26.32 18.64
CA LYS A 240 12.90 -25.00 19.32
C LYS A 240 13.70 -23.88 18.64
N HIS A 241 14.58 -24.22 17.71
CA HIS A 241 15.46 -23.27 17.02
C HIS A 241 15.22 -23.18 15.52
N PHE A 242 14.53 -24.14 14.93
CA PHE A 242 14.35 -24.22 13.48
C PHE A 242 12.89 -24.41 13.11
N SER A 243 12.39 -23.53 12.26
CA SER A 243 11.04 -23.62 11.70
C SER A 243 11.07 -23.44 10.19
N VAL A 244 10.09 -24.06 9.53
CA VAL A 244 9.83 -23.95 8.10
C VAL A 244 8.40 -23.47 7.93
N ARG A 245 8.19 -22.45 7.13
CA ARG A 245 6.87 -21.98 6.71
C ARG A 245 6.71 -22.15 5.21
N SER A 246 5.62 -22.80 4.79
CA SER A 246 5.14 -22.80 3.42
C SER A 246 3.94 -21.86 3.30
N PHE A 247 3.80 -21.16 2.20
CA PHE A 247 2.65 -20.30 1.93
C PHE A 247 2.20 -20.41 0.48
N LEU A 248 0.91 -20.21 0.27
CA LEU A 248 0.24 -20.15 -1.01
C LEU A 248 -0.80 -19.03 -0.97
N GLN A 249 -0.76 -18.14 -1.94
CA GLN A 249 -1.80 -17.15 -2.20
C GLN A 249 -2.25 -17.26 -3.65
N HIS A 250 -3.55 -17.41 -3.84
CA HIS A 250 -4.17 -17.26 -5.15
C HIS A 250 -5.24 -16.18 -5.05
N SER A 251 -5.11 -15.15 -5.89
CA SER A 251 -6.07 -14.05 -5.95
C SER A 251 -6.48 -13.84 -7.40
N SER A 252 -7.76 -13.62 -7.63
CA SER A 252 -8.27 -13.31 -8.97
C SER A 252 -9.43 -12.34 -8.89
N TYR A 253 -9.56 -11.49 -9.90
CA TYR A 253 -10.76 -10.69 -10.08
C TYR A 253 -11.07 -10.45 -11.57
N LYS A 254 -12.37 -10.26 -11.83
CA LYS A 254 -12.88 -9.67 -13.07
C LYS A 254 -13.55 -8.34 -12.74
N ALA A 255 -13.26 -7.31 -13.53
CA ALA A 255 -13.86 -6.00 -13.39
C ALA A 255 -14.20 -5.42 -14.76
N ASP A 256 -15.37 -4.81 -14.88
CA ASP A 256 -15.72 -3.99 -16.03
C ASP A 256 -15.02 -2.64 -15.84
N ILE A 257 -14.53 -2.04 -16.92
CA ILE A 257 -13.73 -0.81 -16.91
C ILE A 257 -14.01 0.04 -18.15
N ASP A 258 -13.70 1.33 -18.05
CA ASP A 258 -13.80 2.27 -19.15
C ASP A 258 -12.43 2.69 -19.68
N ALA A 259 -12.27 2.71 -21.00
CA ALA A 259 -10.98 2.98 -21.65
C ALA A 259 -10.67 4.45 -21.88
N GLY A 260 -11.64 5.33 -21.72
CA GLY A 260 -11.51 6.73 -22.11
C GLY A 260 -12.03 7.72 -21.09
N VAL A 261 -11.41 8.89 -21.10
CA VAL A 261 -11.86 10.06 -20.35
C VAL A 261 -13.24 10.49 -20.87
N PHE A 262 -14.27 10.51 -19.99
CA PHE A 262 -15.68 10.83 -20.35
C PHE A 262 -16.30 9.87 -21.39
N SER A 263 -15.77 8.66 -21.51
CA SER A 263 -16.20 7.68 -22.52
C SER A 263 -16.51 6.34 -21.90
N ASP A 264 -17.78 5.97 -21.96
CA ASP A 264 -18.32 4.69 -21.50
C ASP A 264 -18.05 3.58 -22.54
N LYS A 265 -17.64 2.40 -22.05
CA LYS A 265 -17.39 1.21 -22.86
C LYS A 265 -17.95 -0.05 -22.22
N ARG A 266 -19.17 -0.42 -22.60
CA ARG A 266 -19.96 -1.52 -22.01
C ARG A 266 -19.32 -2.92 -22.04
N ASN A 267 -18.40 -3.20 -22.96
CA ASN A 267 -17.82 -4.51 -23.15
C ASN A 267 -16.32 -4.53 -22.90
N TYR A 268 -15.82 -3.58 -22.10
CA TYR A 268 -14.42 -3.53 -21.75
C TYR A 268 -14.22 -4.05 -20.34
N PHE A 269 -13.43 -5.12 -20.19
CA PHE A 269 -13.15 -5.68 -18.88
C PHE A 269 -11.68 -6.12 -18.73
N ILE A 270 -11.27 -6.21 -17.48
CA ILE A 270 -10.00 -6.81 -17.05
C ILE A 270 -10.29 -8.11 -16.28
N ASP A 271 -9.54 -9.15 -16.58
CA ASP A 271 -9.42 -10.38 -15.79
C ASP A 271 -7.99 -10.49 -15.30
N ASN A 272 -7.77 -10.40 -13.99
CA ASN A 272 -6.46 -10.39 -13.39
C ASN A 272 -6.36 -11.47 -12.32
N ASN A 273 -5.28 -12.26 -12.36
CA ASN A 273 -5.03 -13.29 -11.36
C ASN A 273 -3.54 -13.38 -11.02
N ILE A 274 -3.28 -13.72 -9.76
CA ILE A 274 -1.93 -13.94 -9.25
C ILE A 274 -1.85 -15.23 -8.45
N LEU A 275 -0.76 -15.94 -8.65
CA LEU A 275 -0.34 -17.07 -7.83
C LEU A 275 1.00 -16.75 -7.18
N ASN A 276 1.02 -16.71 -5.84
CA ASN A 276 2.25 -16.60 -5.05
C ASN A 276 2.40 -17.86 -4.22
N SER A 277 3.56 -18.45 -4.23
CA SER A 277 3.89 -19.60 -3.38
C SER A 277 5.35 -19.58 -2.97
N GLY A 278 5.66 -20.18 -1.84
CA GLY A 278 7.04 -20.21 -1.41
C GLY A 278 7.26 -20.84 -0.05
N PHE A 279 8.54 -20.76 0.35
CA PHE A 279 9.03 -21.29 1.61
C PHE A 279 9.87 -20.25 2.33
N SER A 280 9.78 -20.25 3.66
CA SER A 280 10.63 -19.47 4.54
C SER A 280 11.21 -20.38 5.62
N PHE A 281 12.52 -20.45 5.70
CA PHE A 281 13.28 -21.20 6.70
C PHE A 281 13.82 -20.22 7.71
N ASN A 282 13.61 -20.47 8.99
CA ASN A 282 14.10 -19.63 10.07
C ASN A 282 14.87 -20.48 11.09
N TYR A 283 16.13 -20.14 11.31
CA TYR A 283 16.96 -20.70 12.38
C TYR A 283 17.33 -19.61 13.37
N LYS A 284 16.86 -19.74 14.62
CA LYS A 284 17.12 -18.78 15.69
C LYS A 284 17.67 -19.48 16.92
N LYS A 285 18.93 -19.20 17.25
CA LYS A 285 19.59 -19.74 18.45
C LYS A 285 20.42 -18.65 19.11
N ASN A 286 20.15 -18.37 20.38
CA ASN A 286 20.81 -17.32 21.14
C ASN A 286 20.74 -15.95 20.40
N ASN A 287 21.90 -15.45 20.00
CA ASN A 287 22.06 -14.15 19.34
C ASN A 287 22.06 -14.23 17.80
N LEU A 288 22.03 -15.44 17.25
CA LEU A 288 22.05 -15.69 15.82
C LEU A 288 20.63 -15.93 15.32
N ASN A 289 20.26 -15.23 14.23
CA ASN A 289 19.06 -15.50 13.46
C ASN A 289 19.44 -15.58 11.98
N VAL A 290 19.07 -16.69 11.32
CA VAL A 290 19.29 -16.93 9.89
C VAL A 290 17.94 -17.19 9.24
N VAL A 291 17.69 -16.50 8.15
CA VAL A 291 16.43 -16.63 7.37
C VAL A 291 16.78 -16.90 5.91
N ALA A 292 16.14 -17.91 5.33
CA ALA A 292 16.17 -18.15 3.89
C ALA A 292 14.75 -18.15 3.34
N ASN A 293 14.52 -17.39 2.27
CA ASN A 293 13.24 -17.25 1.61
C ASN A 293 13.33 -17.69 0.15
N TYR A 294 12.31 -18.38 -0.32
CA TYR A 294 12.05 -18.62 -1.74
C TYR A 294 10.61 -18.24 -2.04
N GLN A 295 10.39 -17.52 -3.14
CA GLN A 295 9.06 -17.21 -3.66
C GLN A 295 9.03 -17.38 -5.18
N TYR A 296 7.97 -18.04 -5.64
CA TYR A 296 7.48 -18.00 -7.01
C TYR A 296 6.24 -17.12 -7.05
N SER A 297 6.20 -16.18 -8.00
CA SER A 297 5.05 -15.32 -8.26
C SER A 297 4.75 -15.32 -9.75
N GLN A 298 3.49 -15.55 -10.11
CA GLN A 298 3.01 -15.43 -11.48
C GLN A 298 1.76 -14.55 -11.50
N THR A 299 1.76 -13.51 -12.34
CA THR A 299 0.59 -12.66 -12.61
C THR A 299 0.16 -12.85 -14.06
N ARG A 300 -1.14 -13.06 -14.29
CA ARG A 300 -1.75 -13.10 -15.63
C ARG A 300 -2.85 -12.06 -15.68
N ARG A 301 -2.77 -11.16 -16.65
CA ARG A 301 -3.79 -10.14 -16.90
C ARG A 301 -4.26 -10.23 -18.33
N HIS A 302 -5.59 -10.24 -18.49
CA HIS A 302 -6.27 -10.20 -19.75
C HIS A 302 -7.18 -8.98 -19.80
N TYR A 303 -6.96 -8.11 -20.77
CA TYR A 303 -7.85 -7.01 -21.10
C TYR A 303 -8.61 -7.37 -22.35
N ASN A 304 -9.92 -7.19 -22.32
CA ASN A 304 -10.79 -7.39 -23.46
C ASN A 304 -11.64 -6.16 -23.69
N ASP A 305 -11.35 -5.45 -24.77
CA ASP A 305 -12.14 -4.33 -25.28
C ASP A 305 -12.97 -4.86 -26.48
N GLY A 306 -14.14 -5.41 -26.17
CA GLY A 306 -15.07 -5.97 -27.13
C GLY A 306 -15.94 -4.93 -27.82
N PHE A 307 -16.85 -5.38 -28.65
CA PHE A 307 -17.72 -4.60 -29.52
C PHE A 307 -18.26 -3.32 -28.90
N SER A 308 -18.03 -2.20 -29.55
CA SER A 308 -18.69 -0.92 -29.28
C SER A 308 -19.43 -0.47 -30.53
N ALA A 309 -20.74 -0.18 -30.36
CA ALA A 309 -21.58 0.55 -31.33
C ALA A 309 -21.54 0.08 -32.80
N GLY A 310 -21.73 -1.20 -33.04
CA GLY A 310 -21.97 -1.72 -34.39
C GLY A 310 -20.74 -1.84 -35.30
N LEU A 311 -19.56 -1.54 -34.81
CA LEU A 311 -18.30 -1.79 -35.50
C LEU A 311 -17.61 -3.02 -34.89
N PRO A 312 -17.19 -4.02 -35.68
CA PRO A 312 -16.54 -5.22 -35.19
C PRO A 312 -15.07 -4.96 -34.85
N VAL A 313 -14.80 -3.92 -34.08
CA VAL A 313 -13.44 -3.61 -33.60
C VAL A 313 -13.31 -4.11 -32.18
N TYR A 314 -12.51 -5.13 -31.99
CA TYR A 314 -12.12 -5.63 -30.67
C TYR A 314 -10.61 -5.56 -30.48
N THR A 315 -10.21 -5.42 -29.25
CA THR A 315 -8.80 -5.45 -28.86
C THR A 315 -8.64 -6.31 -27.62
N THR A 316 -7.67 -7.21 -27.62
CA THR A 316 -7.27 -7.94 -26.42
C THR A 316 -5.81 -7.74 -26.12
N ASN A 317 -5.49 -7.65 -24.83
CA ASN A 317 -4.12 -7.59 -24.35
C ASN A 317 -3.91 -8.65 -23.27
N ASP A 318 -2.99 -9.55 -23.49
CA ASP A 318 -2.56 -10.56 -22.55
C ASP A 318 -1.17 -10.22 -22.02
N TYR A 319 -1.01 -10.28 -20.69
CA TYR A 319 0.26 -10.08 -20.01
C TYR A 319 0.48 -11.24 -19.03
N ASN A 320 1.66 -11.84 -19.09
CA ASN A 320 2.10 -12.86 -18.16
C ASN A 320 3.45 -12.46 -17.59
N GLY A 321 3.50 -12.28 -16.27
CA GLY A 321 4.72 -11.92 -15.54
C GLY A 321 5.08 -13.00 -14.54
N ILE A 322 6.32 -13.47 -14.54
CA ILE A 322 6.81 -14.46 -13.58
C ILE A 322 8.03 -13.88 -12.84
N THR A 323 8.05 -14.07 -11.53
CA THR A 323 9.20 -13.72 -10.70
C THR A 323 9.58 -14.89 -9.80
N ASN A 324 10.87 -15.26 -9.81
CA ASN A 324 11.48 -16.12 -8.79
C ASN A 324 12.38 -15.26 -7.93
N PHE A 325 12.17 -15.30 -6.62
CA PHE A 325 12.94 -14.54 -5.64
C PHE A 325 13.55 -15.48 -4.61
N TYR A 326 14.85 -15.36 -4.41
CA TYR A 326 15.63 -16.10 -3.43
C TYR A 326 16.34 -15.10 -2.52
N GLU A 327 16.31 -15.33 -1.23
CA GLU A 327 17.01 -14.50 -0.25
C GLU A 327 17.57 -15.34 0.87
N LEU A 328 18.80 -15.03 1.29
CA LEU A 328 19.42 -15.57 2.49
C LEU A 328 20.01 -14.41 3.28
N PHE A 329 19.66 -14.28 4.56
CA PHE A 329 20.30 -13.32 5.42
C PHE A 329 20.50 -13.87 6.83
N ALA A 330 21.51 -13.34 7.50
CA ALA A 330 21.82 -13.65 8.88
C ALA A 330 21.98 -12.37 9.69
N SER A 331 21.52 -12.39 10.92
CA SER A 331 21.81 -11.35 11.91
C SER A 331 22.43 -11.93 13.16
N TYR A 332 23.43 -11.23 13.70
CA TYR A 332 24.13 -11.62 14.92
C TYR A 332 24.22 -10.46 15.89
N LYS A 333 23.74 -10.66 17.12
CA LYS A 333 23.65 -9.62 18.15
C LYS A 333 24.76 -9.78 19.20
N ILE A 334 25.63 -8.77 19.33
CA ILE A 334 26.71 -8.74 20.30
C ILE A 334 26.31 -7.92 21.53
N LYS A 335 26.36 -8.53 22.73
CA LYS A 335 26.13 -7.87 24.03
C LYS A 335 24.89 -6.95 24.08
N LYS A 336 23.84 -7.29 23.34
CA LYS A 336 22.60 -6.48 23.19
C LYS A 336 22.80 -5.06 22.63
N LYS A 337 24.00 -4.69 22.18
CA LYS A 337 24.36 -3.35 21.72
C LYS A 337 24.56 -3.22 20.22
N ILE A 338 25.18 -4.23 19.60
CA ILE A 338 25.52 -4.19 18.19
C ILE A 338 24.82 -5.37 17.52
N THR A 339 24.14 -5.11 16.42
CA THR A 339 23.60 -6.17 15.55
C THR A 339 24.26 -6.03 14.19
N PHE A 340 24.88 -7.08 13.72
CA PHE A 340 25.36 -7.24 12.36
C PHE A 340 24.27 -7.92 11.54
N LEU A 341 23.98 -7.40 10.38
CA LEU A 341 23.13 -8.02 9.37
C LEU A 341 23.95 -8.16 8.10
N ILE A 342 23.92 -9.35 7.51
CA ILE A 342 24.47 -9.61 6.18
C ILE A 342 23.48 -10.48 5.41
N GLY A 343 23.33 -10.23 4.12
CA GLY A 343 22.46 -11.04 3.29
C GLY A 343 22.75 -10.89 1.80
N ASN A 344 22.17 -11.79 1.05
CA ASN A 344 22.15 -11.76 -0.39
C ASN A 344 20.75 -12.05 -0.91
N ASP A 345 20.44 -11.59 -2.10
CA ASP A 345 19.24 -11.98 -2.83
C ASP A 345 19.51 -12.14 -4.33
N TYR A 346 18.68 -12.97 -4.94
CA TYR A 346 18.64 -13.18 -6.37
C TYR A 346 17.20 -13.10 -6.83
N ARG A 347 16.96 -12.28 -7.85
CA ARG A 347 15.66 -12.13 -8.52
C ARG A 347 15.82 -12.47 -9.99
N PHE A 348 14.96 -13.36 -10.48
CA PHE A 348 14.79 -13.66 -11.88
C PHE A 348 13.37 -13.33 -12.29
N ALA A 349 13.19 -12.47 -13.28
CA ALA A 349 11.88 -12.01 -13.74
C ALA A 349 11.75 -12.18 -15.26
N THR A 350 10.57 -12.64 -15.70
CA THR A 350 10.20 -12.77 -17.11
C THR A 350 8.89 -12.07 -17.39
N MET A 351 8.72 -11.67 -18.63
CA MET A 351 7.47 -11.14 -19.17
C MET A 351 7.26 -11.68 -20.58
N ASP A 352 6.06 -12.13 -20.85
CA ASP A 352 5.53 -12.40 -22.18
C ASP A 352 4.09 -11.90 -22.31
N GLY A 353 3.50 -11.96 -23.50
CA GLY A 353 2.13 -11.56 -23.74
C GLY A 353 1.79 -11.40 -25.21
N ALA A 354 0.55 -11.00 -25.47
CA ALA A 354 0.05 -10.78 -26.81
C ALA A 354 -0.92 -9.60 -26.87
N TYR A 355 -0.85 -8.86 -27.94
CA TYR A 355 -1.84 -7.88 -28.35
C TYR A 355 -2.53 -8.39 -29.62
N VAL A 356 -3.85 -8.41 -29.65
CA VAL A 356 -4.65 -8.74 -30.83
C VAL A 356 -5.68 -7.65 -31.05
N SER A 357 -5.74 -7.14 -32.28
CA SER A 357 -6.73 -6.15 -32.70
C SER A 357 -7.33 -6.55 -34.02
N SER A 358 -8.64 -6.48 -34.16
CA SER A 358 -9.35 -6.69 -35.42
C SER A 358 -8.96 -5.66 -36.50
N ALA A 359 -8.55 -4.45 -36.08
CA ALA A 359 -8.14 -3.37 -36.97
C ALA A 359 -6.63 -3.38 -37.31
N TRP A 360 -5.77 -3.81 -36.36
CA TRP A 360 -4.33 -3.65 -36.46
C TRP A 360 -3.56 -4.98 -36.47
N GLY A 361 -4.28 -6.11 -36.46
CA GLY A 361 -3.70 -7.45 -36.45
C GLY A 361 -3.17 -7.87 -35.07
N ALA A 362 -2.31 -8.88 -35.06
CA ALA A 362 -1.75 -9.46 -33.84
C ALA A 362 -0.26 -9.15 -33.70
N SER A 363 0.15 -8.86 -32.47
CA SER A 363 1.56 -8.70 -32.08
C SER A 363 1.83 -9.48 -30.81
N LYS A 364 2.95 -10.22 -30.76
CA LYS A 364 3.39 -10.89 -29.53
C LYS A 364 4.50 -10.08 -28.87
N TYR A 365 4.37 -9.89 -27.56
CA TYR A 365 5.51 -9.46 -26.77
C TYR A 365 6.54 -10.59 -26.75
N LYS A 366 7.76 -10.28 -27.13
CA LYS A 366 8.83 -11.28 -27.10
C LYS A 366 9.07 -11.69 -25.66
N ASP A 367 9.16 -12.99 -25.41
CA ASP A 367 9.60 -13.51 -24.11
C ASP A 367 10.94 -12.88 -23.74
N THR A 368 10.95 -12.13 -22.67
CA THR A 368 12.09 -11.36 -22.19
C THR A 368 12.32 -11.58 -20.71
N SER A 369 13.59 -11.68 -20.34
CA SER A 369 13.99 -11.91 -18.95
C SER A 369 15.05 -10.93 -18.48
N VAL A 370 15.05 -10.68 -17.18
CA VAL A 370 16.10 -9.96 -16.48
C VAL A 370 16.42 -10.68 -15.17
N ASN A 371 17.66 -10.58 -14.73
CA ASN A 371 18.05 -11.06 -13.41
C ASN A 371 18.86 -10.00 -12.66
N GLN A 372 18.78 -10.08 -11.34
CA GLN A 372 19.51 -9.22 -10.42
C GLN A 372 20.04 -10.06 -9.27
N TYR A 373 21.33 -9.98 -9.02
CA TYR A 373 22.01 -10.51 -7.83
C TYR A 373 22.48 -9.37 -6.94
N SER A 374 22.37 -9.54 -5.64
CA SER A 374 22.73 -8.49 -4.69
C SER A 374 23.33 -9.04 -3.41
N VAL A 375 24.24 -8.28 -2.82
CA VAL A 375 24.78 -8.50 -1.47
C VAL A 375 24.58 -7.23 -0.67
N TYR A 376 24.13 -7.35 0.58
CA TYR A 376 23.93 -6.23 1.48
C TYR A 376 24.39 -6.53 2.90
N ALA A 377 24.78 -5.48 3.61
CA ALA A 377 25.15 -5.55 5.01
C ALA A 377 24.73 -4.29 5.75
N SER A 378 24.41 -4.43 7.04
CA SER A 378 24.13 -3.31 7.95
C SER A 378 24.69 -3.59 9.33
N ILE A 379 25.08 -2.51 10.01
CA ILE A 379 25.46 -2.51 11.43
C ILE A 379 24.46 -1.61 12.16
N LEU A 380 23.79 -2.16 13.16
CA LEU A 380 22.91 -1.46 14.05
C LEU A 380 23.58 -1.36 15.43
N PHE A 381 23.73 -0.14 15.93
CA PHE A 381 24.29 0.15 17.24
C PHE A 381 23.23 0.74 18.16
N HIS A 382 23.16 0.26 19.41
CA HIS A 382 22.32 0.81 20.46
C HIS A 382 23.18 1.06 21.70
N SER A 383 23.18 2.28 22.22
CA SER A 383 23.86 2.59 23.49
C SER A 383 23.20 1.86 24.67
N LEU A 384 23.92 1.70 25.81
CA LEU A 384 23.47 0.92 26.96
C LEU A 384 22.09 1.33 27.49
N ASN A 385 21.77 2.61 27.43
CA ASN A 385 20.49 3.19 27.89
C ASN A 385 19.52 3.52 26.73
N ASN A 386 19.81 3.02 25.51
CA ASN A 386 19.07 3.32 24.25
C ASN A 386 18.94 4.82 23.95
N LYS A 387 19.79 5.67 24.53
CA LYS A 387 19.77 7.11 24.24
C LYS A 387 20.23 7.38 22.81
N PHE A 388 21.34 6.81 22.39
CA PHE A 388 21.85 6.95 21.03
C PHE A 388 21.72 5.64 20.29
N ASN A 389 21.13 5.68 19.10
CA ASN A 389 21.00 4.55 18.20
C ASN A 389 21.48 4.97 16.81
N PHE A 390 22.11 4.06 16.10
CA PHE A 390 22.72 4.34 14.81
C PHE A 390 22.67 3.10 13.92
N GLU A 391 22.26 3.29 12.66
CA GLU A 391 22.34 2.27 11.63
C GLU A 391 23.17 2.79 10.47
N VAL A 392 24.09 1.99 9.98
CA VAL A 392 24.79 2.18 8.70
C VAL A 392 24.71 0.91 7.90
N GLY A 393 24.43 1.03 6.61
CA GLY A 393 24.31 -0.12 5.72
C GLY A 393 24.70 0.22 4.29
N GLY A 394 25.07 -0.84 3.55
CA GLY A 394 25.41 -0.77 2.13
C GLY A 394 24.88 -1.97 1.37
N ARG A 395 24.66 -1.80 0.08
CA ARG A 395 24.24 -2.85 -0.85
C ARG A 395 24.94 -2.68 -2.19
N LEU A 396 25.38 -3.77 -2.76
CA LEU A 396 25.89 -3.90 -4.10
C LEU A 396 24.92 -4.75 -4.92
N ASN A 397 24.49 -4.25 -6.07
CA ASN A 397 23.59 -4.92 -6.99
C ASN A 397 24.28 -5.11 -8.34
N LYS A 398 24.10 -6.30 -8.93
CA LYS A 398 24.48 -6.60 -10.31
C LYS A 398 23.22 -6.98 -11.08
N HIS A 399 22.83 -6.14 -12.04
CA HIS A 399 21.68 -6.37 -12.89
C HIS A 399 22.12 -6.81 -14.29
N SER A 400 21.46 -7.79 -14.90
CA SER A 400 21.84 -8.34 -16.20
C SER A 400 21.87 -7.31 -17.33
N ARG A 401 21.06 -6.23 -17.23
CA ARG A 401 20.99 -5.17 -18.25
C ARG A 401 21.72 -3.90 -17.87
N TYR A 402 21.70 -3.48 -16.59
CA TYR A 402 22.18 -2.18 -16.11
C TYR A 402 23.49 -2.25 -15.33
N GLY A 403 24.13 -3.41 -15.27
CA GLY A 403 25.41 -3.59 -14.61
C GLY A 403 25.32 -3.37 -13.09
N ASN A 404 26.36 -2.74 -12.55
CA ASN A 404 26.53 -2.57 -11.11
C ASN A 404 25.88 -1.28 -10.60
N ASN A 405 25.19 -1.38 -9.47
CA ASN A 405 24.64 -0.25 -8.72
C ASN A 405 24.91 -0.47 -7.22
N SER A 406 25.21 0.62 -6.51
CA SER A 406 25.39 0.60 -5.07
C SER A 406 24.41 1.52 -4.39
N THR A 407 23.98 1.15 -3.18
CA THR A 407 23.16 2.00 -2.32
C THR A 407 23.68 1.97 -0.89
N TYR A 408 23.39 3.02 -0.13
CA TYR A 408 23.79 3.17 1.26
C TYR A 408 22.67 3.78 2.10
N THR A 409 22.75 3.60 3.41
CA THR A 409 21.86 4.21 4.39
C THR A 409 22.61 4.56 5.67
N ILE A 410 22.27 5.70 6.27
CA ILE A 410 22.83 6.21 7.53
C ILE A 410 21.67 6.77 8.34
N ASN A 411 21.37 6.20 9.51
CA ASN A 411 20.15 6.49 10.25
C ASN A 411 20.46 6.67 11.76
N PRO A 412 20.91 7.86 12.21
CA PRO A 412 21.04 8.15 13.64
C PRO A 412 19.70 8.47 14.28
N SER A 413 19.56 8.11 15.56
CA SER A 413 18.49 8.62 16.42
C SER A 413 18.99 8.84 17.84
N TYR A 414 18.41 9.85 18.50
CA TYR A 414 18.77 10.24 19.86
C TYR A 414 17.52 10.44 20.71
N ASN A 415 17.38 9.64 21.77
CA ASN A 415 16.33 9.79 22.76
C ASN A 415 16.82 10.77 23.85
N ILE A 416 16.37 12.02 23.78
CA ILE A 416 16.72 13.06 24.76
C ILE A 416 16.30 12.59 26.16
N ASN A 417 15.07 12.08 26.26
CA ASN A 417 14.50 11.47 27.44
C ASN A 417 13.45 10.42 27.04
N LYS A 418 12.61 9.94 27.97
CA LYS A 418 11.57 8.94 27.69
C LYS A 418 10.50 9.43 26.71
N ASN A 419 10.33 10.75 26.58
CA ASN A 419 9.25 11.37 25.84
C ASN A 419 9.72 11.95 24.50
N TRP A 420 10.93 12.48 24.40
CA TRP A 420 11.46 13.21 23.26
C TRP A 420 12.53 12.41 22.53
N ARG A 421 12.37 12.29 21.22
CA ARG A 421 13.31 11.65 20.31
C ARG A 421 13.58 12.56 19.12
N LEU A 422 14.86 12.68 18.74
CA LEU A 422 15.34 13.22 17.47
C LEU A 422 15.82 12.09 16.60
N PHE A 423 15.62 12.19 15.30
CA PHE A 423 16.11 11.21 14.35
C PHE A 423 16.36 11.83 12.99
N SER A 424 17.26 11.23 12.22
CA SER A 424 17.50 11.60 10.83
C SER A 424 17.87 10.38 10.00
N SER A 425 17.76 10.53 8.69
CA SER A 425 18.12 9.50 7.72
C SER A 425 18.72 10.13 6.48
N ILE A 426 19.80 9.53 5.97
CA ILE A 426 20.32 9.78 4.64
C ILE A 426 20.40 8.43 3.95
N ALA A 427 19.68 8.27 2.84
CA ALA A 427 19.64 7.00 2.14
C ALA A 427 19.58 7.20 0.62
N SER A 428 20.34 6.39 -0.10
CA SER A 428 20.28 6.33 -1.55
C SER A 428 19.35 5.23 -2.03
N GLY A 429 18.74 5.41 -3.20
CA GLY A 429 17.90 4.44 -3.85
C GLY A 429 18.17 4.33 -5.34
N PHE A 430 17.79 3.22 -5.93
CA PHE A 430 17.79 3.06 -7.36
C PHE A 430 16.57 2.26 -7.83
N LYS A 431 16.19 2.46 -9.10
CA LYS A 431 15.16 1.68 -9.79
C LYS A 431 15.62 1.36 -11.20
N SER A 432 15.64 0.08 -11.53
CA SER A 432 15.84 -0.37 -12.90
C SER A 432 14.57 -0.10 -13.72
N PRO A 433 14.68 0.31 -15.00
CA PRO A 433 13.56 0.32 -15.91
C PRO A 433 12.91 -1.07 -15.95
N SER A 434 11.58 -1.12 -16.08
CA SER A 434 10.83 -2.38 -16.17
C SER A 434 11.10 -3.09 -17.51
N ILE A 435 10.79 -4.39 -17.56
CA ILE A 435 10.84 -5.16 -18.83
C ILE A 435 9.92 -4.49 -19.85
N TYR A 436 8.72 -4.07 -19.44
CA TYR A 436 7.77 -3.34 -20.29
C TYR A 436 8.38 -2.06 -20.88
N GLN A 437 8.95 -1.18 -20.03
CA GLN A 437 9.53 0.09 -20.47
C GLN A 437 10.68 -0.07 -21.48
N ILE A 438 11.36 -1.22 -21.48
CA ILE A 438 12.49 -1.48 -22.39
C ILE A 438 12.04 -2.14 -23.69
N TYR A 439 11.14 -3.12 -23.59
CA TYR A 439 10.88 -4.07 -24.66
C TYR A 439 9.49 -4.00 -25.27
N ASP A 440 8.59 -3.16 -24.74
CA ASP A 440 7.28 -2.95 -25.38
C ASP A 440 7.47 -2.54 -26.85
N THR A 441 6.68 -3.14 -27.72
CA THR A 441 6.83 -3.03 -29.17
C THR A 441 6.72 -1.60 -29.67
N TRP A 442 5.80 -0.82 -29.06
CA TRP A 442 5.52 0.55 -29.51
C TRP A 442 6.18 1.61 -28.64
N SER A 443 6.17 1.42 -27.34
CA SER A 443 6.61 2.44 -26.37
C SER A 443 7.98 2.16 -25.75
N GLY A 444 8.53 0.97 -25.95
CA GLY A 444 9.78 0.54 -25.35
C GLY A 444 10.99 1.38 -25.80
N ASN A 445 11.93 1.58 -24.87
CA ASN A 445 13.18 2.28 -25.13
C ASN A 445 14.36 1.55 -24.47
N LYS A 446 15.20 0.93 -25.30
CA LYS A 446 16.39 0.17 -24.87
C LYS A 446 17.53 1.05 -24.32
N ASN A 447 17.45 2.37 -24.52
CA ASN A 447 18.46 3.34 -24.07
C ASN A 447 18.16 3.95 -22.70
N LEU A 448 17.09 3.49 -22.02
CA LEU A 448 16.77 3.95 -20.68
C LEU A 448 17.91 3.66 -19.71
N LYS A 449 18.13 4.61 -18.80
CA LYS A 449 19.07 4.51 -17.68
C LYS A 449 18.32 4.20 -16.39
N ALA A 450 18.96 3.50 -15.46
CA ALA A 450 18.39 3.30 -14.13
C ALA A 450 18.21 4.64 -13.40
N GLU A 451 17.10 4.80 -12.71
CA GLU A 451 16.87 5.95 -11.83
C GLU A 451 17.76 5.86 -10.59
N LYS A 452 18.25 7.00 -10.13
CA LYS A 452 19.04 7.12 -8.90
C LYS A 452 18.43 8.19 -8.01
N SER A 453 18.40 7.95 -6.71
CA SER A 453 17.89 8.93 -5.75
C SER A 453 18.78 9.05 -4.52
N VAL A 454 18.71 10.23 -3.89
CA VAL A 454 19.18 10.45 -2.52
C VAL A 454 18.03 11.10 -1.74
N ASN A 455 17.77 10.56 -0.56
CA ASN A 455 16.73 11.01 0.36
C ASN A 455 17.37 11.49 1.65
N TYR A 456 16.92 12.65 2.13
CA TYR A 456 17.31 13.26 3.39
C TYR A 456 16.06 13.42 4.24
N GLU A 457 16.15 13.04 5.50
CA GLU A 457 15.05 13.15 6.46
C GLU A 457 15.57 13.63 7.80
N ALA A 458 14.79 14.46 8.47
CA ALA A 458 15.00 14.85 9.85
C ALA A 458 13.65 14.97 10.56
N GLY A 459 13.56 14.47 11.78
CA GLY A 459 12.31 14.48 12.51
C GLY A 459 12.47 14.55 14.01
N VAL A 460 11.40 15.00 14.64
CA VAL A 460 11.21 15.03 16.09
C VAL A 460 9.93 14.27 16.43
N GLN A 461 9.99 13.51 17.50
CA GLN A 461 8.84 12.79 18.05
C GLN A 461 8.72 13.10 19.55
N TYR A 462 7.50 13.38 19.96
CA TYR A 462 7.10 13.45 21.37
C TYR A 462 6.09 12.37 21.68
N GLN A 463 6.22 11.72 22.82
CA GLN A 463 5.28 10.70 23.27
C GLN A 463 5.18 10.68 24.80
N ASN A 464 3.96 10.65 25.30
CA ASN A 464 3.63 10.31 26.68
C ASN A 464 2.43 9.36 26.71
N ASN A 465 1.85 9.10 27.88
CA ASN A 465 0.74 8.16 28.05
C ASN A 465 -0.56 8.57 27.31
N LYS A 466 -0.73 9.86 27.01
CA LYS A 466 -1.96 10.42 26.42
C LYS A 466 -1.75 11.03 25.03
N PHE A 467 -0.54 11.42 24.71
CA PHE A 467 -0.24 12.18 23.50
C PHE A 467 1.00 11.65 22.80
N LYS A 468 0.89 11.42 21.49
CA LYS A 468 2.00 11.10 20.61
C LYS A 468 1.94 12.05 19.42
N ALA A 469 3.07 12.72 19.13
CA ALA A 469 3.20 13.55 17.94
C ALA A 469 4.55 13.31 17.27
N ARG A 470 4.57 13.40 15.95
CA ARG A 470 5.78 13.30 15.13
C ARG A 470 5.72 14.32 14.01
N THR A 471 6.81 15.04 13.82
CA THR A 471 7.02 15.94 12.69
C THR A 471 8.27 15.51 11.94
N VAL A 472 8.17 15.43 10.62
CA VAL A 472 9.26 15.00 9.73
C VAL A 472 9.38 15.96 8.57
N PHE A 473 10.56 16.53 8.39
CA PHE A 473 10.97 17.18 7.14
C PHE A 473 11.68 16.16 6.27
N PHE A 474 11.42 16.16 4.96
CA PHE A 474 12.12 15.32 4.00
C PHE A 474 12.44 16.05 2.71
N ASN A 475 13.52 15.62 2.05
CA ASN A 475 13.89 16.03 0.70
C ASN A 475 14.33 14.80 -0.09
N ARG A 476 13.80 14.63 -1.29
CA ARG A 476 14.21 13.56 -2.21
C ARG A 476 14.61 14.16 -3.54
N ASN A 477 15.80 13.79 -4.01
CA ASN A 477 16.30 14.13 -5.33
C ASN A 477 16.37 12.86 -6.19
N ILE A 478 15.76 12.88 -7.36
CA ILE A 478 15.82 11.81 -8.36
C ILE A 478 16.51 12.33 -9.62
N ASN A 479 17.46 11.57 -10.12
CA ASN A 479 18.12 11.76 -11.40
C ASN A 479 17.78 10.59 -12.34
N ASN A 480 17.71 10.86 -13.65
CA ASN A 480 17.32 9.89 -14.68
C ASN A 480 15.94 9.25 -14.42
N GLY A 481 15.01 9.96 -13.80
CA GLY A 481 13.67 9.47 -13.62
C GLY A 481 13.04 9.07 -14.96
N ILE A 482 12.24 8.02 -14.96
CA ILE A 482 11.58 7.51 -16.17
C ILE A 482 10.16 8.04 -16.24
N ASP A 483 9.79 8.56 -17.41
CA ASP A 483 8.46 9.03 -17.73
C ASP A 483 8.08 8.64 -19.15
N TYR A 484 6.82 8.83 -19.53
CA TYR A 484 6.29 8.53 -20.84
C TYR A 484 6.06 9.80 -21.64
N ASN A 485 6.57 9.81 -22.88
CA ASN A 485 6.40 10.90 -23.80
C ASN A 485 5.19 10.67 -24.69
N TYR A 486 4.15 11.48 -24.51
CA TYR A 486 2.88 11.36 -25.21
C TYR A 486 2.92 11.76 -26.69
N ILE A 487 4.01 12.38 -27.18
CA ILE A 487 4.14 12.77 -28.60
C ILE A 487 4.99 11.77 -29.36
N SER A 488 6.14 11.36 -28.82
CA SER A 488 6.97 10.32 -29.42
C SER A 488 6.50 8.91 -29.11
N PHE A 489 5.55 8.75 -28.18
CA PHE A 489 5.05 7.46 -27.66
C PHE A 489 6.15 6.54 -27.13
N LYS A 490 7.23 7.11 -26.57
CA LYS A 490 8.37 6.37 -26.02
C LYS A 490 8.59 6.70 -24.56
N TYR A 491 9.07 5.72 -23.79
CA TYR A 491 9.62 5.98 -22.47
C TYR A 491 10.94 6.73 -22.59
N PHE A 492 11.20 7.67 -21.66
CA PHE A 492 12.44 8.45 -21.64
C PHE A 492 12.84 8.76 -20.19
N ASN A 493 14.11 9.13 -19.99
CA ASN A 493 14.57 9.65 -18.69
C ASN A 493 14.40 11.17 -18.67
N TYR A 494 13.67 11.69 -17.69
CA TYR A 494 13.62 13.15 -17.48
C TYR A 494 14.87 13.65 -16.73
N ILE A 495 15.12 14.95 -16.76
CA ILE A 495 16.38 15.51 -16.28
C ILE A 495 16.50 15.36 -14.77
N LYS A 496 15.49 15.84 -13.99
CA LYS A 496 15.56 15.88 -12.54
C LYS A 496 14.18 16.04 -11.90
N GLN A 497 13.96 15.35 -10.75
CA GLN A 497 12.84 15.63 -9.85
C GLN A 497 13.37 15.86 -8.44
N THR A 498 12.94 16.96 -7.80
CA THR A 498 13.17 17.24 -6.38
C THR A 498 11.83 17.37 -5.69
N VAL A 499 11.64 16.66 -4.59
CA VAL A 499 10.44 16.78 -3.75
C VAL A 499 10.85 17.02 -2.32
N SER A 500 10.53 18.21 -1.81
CA SER A 500 10.62 18.53 -0.38
C SER A 500 9.24 18.44 0.25
N GLY A 501 9.16 18.18 1.54
CA GLY A 501 7.88 18.14 2.22
C GLY A 501 7.97 18.09 3.74
N LEU A 502 6.81 18.29 4.35
CA LEU A 502 6.60 18.22 5.78
C LEU A 502 5.46 17.24 6.07
N GLU A 503 5.69 16.35 7.01
CA GLU A 503 4.68 15.43 7.55
C GLU A 503 4.50 15.67 9.03
N MET A 504 3.25 15.76 9.47
CA MET A 504 2.87 15.87 10.88
C MET A 504 1.84 14.80 11.21
N GLU A 505 2.02 14.12 12.31
CA GLU A 505 1.08 13.13 12.85
C GLU A 505 0.88 13.41 14.33
N ALA A 506 -0.36 13.33 14.80
CA ALA A 506 -0.68 13.44 16.21
C ALA A 506 -1.77 12.46 16.59
N THR A 507 -1.64 11.84 17.76
CA THR A 507 -2.67 11.02 18.40
C THR A 507 -2.83 11.50 19.84
N PHE A 508 -4.06 11.81 20.22
CA PHE A 508 -4.42 12.28 21.56
C PHE A 508 -5.50 11.40 22.17
N GLN A 509 -5.23 10.89 23.37
CA GLN A 509 -6.15 10.08 24.17
C GLN A 509 -6.40 10.79 25.50
N PRO A 510 -7.31 11.79 25.56
CA PRO A 510 -7.59 12.51 26.80
C PRO A 510 -8.09 11.58 27.90
N ILE A 511 -8.92 10.61 27.52
CA ILE A 511 -9.41 9.50 28.33
C ILE A 511 -9.21 8.20 27.55
N LYS A 512 -9.22 7.05 28.24
CA LYS A 512 -8.98 5.72 27.59
C LYS A 512 -9.97 5.39 26.48
N GLN A 513 -11.19 5.93 26.57
CA GLN A 513 -12.27 5.66 25.64
C GLN A 513 -12.24 6.54 24.38
N LEU A 514 -11.57 7.69 24.41
CA LEU A 514 -11.57 8.65 23.29
C LEU A 514 -10.20 8.75 22.67
N THR A 515 -10.10 8.51 21.37
CA THR A 515 -8.90 8.67 20.55
C THR A 515 -9.16 9.71 19.47
N ILE A 516 -8.31 10.71 19.39
CA ILE A 516 -8.29 11.70 18.31
C ILE A 516 -6.97 11.54 17.59
N ALA A 517 -7.01 11.19 16.31
CA ALA A 517 -5.82 11.06 15.47
C ALA A 517 -5.92 12.02 14.29
N ALA A 518 -4.86 12.76 14.03
CA ALA A 518 -4.79 13.67 12.89
C ALA A 518 -3.43 13.55 12.19
N ASN A 519 -3.42 13.73 10.89
CA ASN A 519 -2.19 13.82 10.12
C ASN A 519 -2.29 14.86 9.00
N TYR A 520 -1.16 15.47 8.69
CA TYR A 520 -1.03 16.47 7.65
C TYR A 520 0.25 16.23 6.85
N SER A 521 0.16 16.34 5.53
CA SER A 521 1.32 16.31 4.62
C SER A 521 1.31 17.50 3.68
N LEU A 522 2.47 18.13 3.54
CA LEU A 522 2.76 19.20 2.59
C LEU A 522 3.83 18.71 1.62
N LEU A 523 3.60 18.89 0.31
CA LEU A 523 4.56 18.63 -0.76
C LEU A 523 4.95 19.92 -1.48
N SER A 524 6.25 20.10 -1.71
CA SER A 524 6.82 21.15 -2.56
C SER A 524 7.70 20.52 -3.63
N PRO A 525 7.11 20.08 -4.75
CA PRO A 525 7.85 19.42 -5.82
C PRO A 525 8.39 20.40 -6.83
N LYS A 526 9.49 20.00 -7.50
CA LYS A 526 9.98 20.56 -8.76
C LYS A 526 10.37 19.42 -9.68
N GLU A 527 9.84 19.41 -10.89
CA GLU A 527 10.15 18.41 -11.90
C GLU A 527 10.56 19.09 -13.19
N THR A 528 11.80 18.92 -13.60
CA THR A 528 12.30 19.40 -14.90
C THR A 528 12.21 18.22 -15.86
N THR A 529 11.31 18.31 -16.82
CA THR A 529 11.04 17.28 -17.82
C THR A 529 10.63 17.91 -19.14
N GLN A 530 10.32 17.10 -20.12
CA GLN A 530 9.82 17.52 -21.40
C GLN A 530 8.46 18.22 -21.25
N ASN A 531 8.24 19.29 -22.01
CA ASN A 531 6.99 20.01 -22.04
C ASN A 531 5.86 19.10 -22.55
N ARG A 532 4.82 18.90 -21.72
CA ARG A 532 3.70 18.00 -22.03
C ARG A 532 2.79 18.50 -23.15
N THR A 533 2.91 19.78 -23.52
CA THR A 533 2.09 20.38 -24.57
C THR A 533 2.80 20.46 -25.91
N THR A 534 4.08 20.87 -25.93
CA THR A 534 4.81 21.09 -27.16
C THR A 534 5.76 19.96 -27.50
N ASN A 535 6.26 19.25 -26.47
CA ASN A 535 7.26 18.18 -26.55
C ASN A 535 8.63 18.61 -27.11
N MET A 536 8.84 19.88 -27.37
CA MET A 536 10.08 20.40 -27.96
C MET A 536 11.05 20.91 -26.90
N ASP A 537 10.53 21.47 -25.80
CA ASP A 537 11.33 22.15 -24.80
C ASP A 537 11.34 21.41 -23.47
N THR A 538 12.39 21.65 -22.68
CA THR A 538 12.44 21.24 -21.28
C THR A 538 11.86 22.35 -20.41
N ILE A 539 10.91 21.99 -19.54
CA ILE A 539 10.24 22.92 -18.62
C ILE A 539 10.31 22.40 -17.18
N THR A 540 10.28 23.32 -16.23
CA THR A 540 10.18 22.97 -14.80
C THR A 540 8.76 23.18 -14.29
N TYR A 541 8.10 22.08 -13.92
CA TYR A 541 6.81 22.10 -13.26
C TYR A 541 6.99 22.19 -11.74
N ASN A 542 6.19 23.06 -11.07
CA ASN A 542 6.12 23.18 -9.62
C ASN A 542 4.99 22.32 -9.01
N TYR A 543 4.57 21.30 -9.72
CA TYR A 543 3.58 20.30 -9.33
C TYR A 543 3.89 18.96 -9.96
N LEU A 544 3.30 17.91 -9.41
CA LEU A 544 3.31 16.56 -9.97
C LEU A 544 1.87 16.17 -10.31
N LEU A 545 1.68 15.43 -11.41
CA LEU A 545 0.35 15.00 -11.83
C LEU A 545 -0.29 14.08 -10.78
N ARG A 546 -1.57 14.31 -10.45
CA ARG A 546 -2.37 13.54 -9.50
C ARG A 546 -1.88 13.55 -8.05
N ARG A 547 -0.93 14.45 -7.70
CA ARG A 547 -0.39 14.58 -6.34
C ARG A 547 -0.78 15.92 -5.75
N PRO A 548 -1.65 15.95 -4.73
CA PRO A 548 -2.04 17.17 -4.05
C PRO A 548 -0.86 17.76 -3.30
N LYS A 549 -0.83 19.10 -3.20
CA LYS A 549 0.15 19.82 -2.41
C LYS A 549 -0.09 19.61 -0.91
N ASN A 550 -1.35 19.64 -0.49
CA ASN A 550 -1.76 19.48 0.90
C ASN A 550 -2.75 18.33 1.03
N VAL A 551 -2.56 17.48 2.05
CA VAL A 551 -3.51 16.45 2.46
C VAL A 551 -3.63 16.50 3.98
N PHE A 552 -4.87 16.49 4.48
CA PHE A 552 -5.17 16.44 5.90
C PHE A 552 -6.19 15.33 6.18
N ASN A 553 -5.91 14.50 7.17
CA ASN A 553 -6.85 13.49 7.67
C ASN A 553 -7.04 13.68 9.18
N ILE A 554 -8.27 13.46 9.64
CA ILE A 554 -8.62 13.46 11.06
C ILE A 554 -9.58 12.30 11.35
N ASN A 555 -9.40 11.66 12.50
CA ASN A 555 -10.26 10.59 12.97
C ASN A 555 -10.59 10.80 14.46
N PHE A 556 -11.87 10.68 14.79
CA PHE A 556 -12.39 10.66 16.15
C PHE A 556 -12.95 9.27 16.43
N GLY A 557 -12.35 8.53 17.34
CA GLY A 557 -12.79 7.20 17.74
C GLY A 557 -13.21 7.18 19.21
N TRP A 558 -14.42 6.72 19.49
CA TRP A 558 -14.99 6.68 20.83
C TRP A 558 -15.52 5.29 21.19
N GLN A 559 -14.91 4.68 22.20
CA GLN A 559 -15.43 3.47 22.86
C GLN A 559 -16.48 3.89 23.89
N ALA A 560 -17.73 4.05 23.47
CA ALA A 560 -18.82 4.58 24.29
C ALA A 560 -19.19 3.64 25.45
N SER A 561 -19.08 2.32 25.23
CA SER A 561 -19.17 1.28 26.26
C SER A 561 -18.18 0.15 25.94
N LYS A 562 -18.11 -0.88 26.78
CA LYS A 562 -17.28 -2.07 26.48
C LYS A 562 -17.68 -2.77 25.17
N ASP A 563 -18.94 -2.64 24.77
CA ASP A 563 -19.53 -3.34 23.63
C ASP A 563 -19.82 -2.43 22.42
N PHE A 564 -19.75 -1.09 22.58
CA PHE A 564 -20.11 -0.14 21.53
C PHE A 564 -18.99 0.84 21.23
N TYR A 565 -18.56 0.84 19.97
CA TYR A 565 -17.56 1.77 19.43
C TYR A 565 -18.13 2.54 18.24
N VAL A 566 -17.75 3.81 18.13
CA VAL A 566 -18.09 4.66 16.99
C VAL A 566 -16.87 5.49 16.57
N SER A 567 -16.73 5.72 15.28
CA SER A 567 -15.74 6.67 14.78
C SER A 567 -16.27 7.51 13.62
N VAL A 568 -15.73 8.73 13.52
CA VAL A 568 -15.98 9.67 12.42
C VAL A 568 -14.63 10.12 11.89
N SER A 569 -14.44 10.04 10.58
CA SER A 569 -13.20 10.48 9.94
C SER A 569 -13.46 11.49 8.83
N GLY A 570 -12.56 12.47 8.74
CA GLY A 570 -12.55 13.50 7.69
C GLY A 570 -11.25 13.45 6.90
N LYS A 571 -11.33 13.60 5.56
CA LYS A 571 -10.19 13.71 4.66
C LYS A 571 -10.33 14.93 3.77
N PHE A 572 -9.36 15.84 3.86
CA PHE A 572 -9.22 16.96 2.92
C PHE A 572 -8.06 16.68 1.96
N VAL A 573 -8.33 16.89 0.67
CA VAL A 573 -7.34 16.80 -0.42
C VAL A 573 -7.37 18.10 -1.21
N ASP A 574 -6.21 18.75 -1.32
CA ASP A 574 -6.06 20.00 -2.04
C ASP A 574 -6.20 19.83 -3.56
N GLN A 575 -6.31 20.96 -4.26
CA GLN A 575 -6.28 20.99 -5.71
C GLN A 575 -5.00 20.33 -6.25
N ARG A 576 -5.12 19.70 -7.43
CA ARG A 576 -4.02 19.00 -8.09
C ARG A 576 -4.18 19.06 -9.60
N PHE A 577 -3.16 18.67 -10.32
CA PHE A 577 -3.19 18.64 -11.79
C PHE A 577 -3.28 17.20 -12.29
N ASP A 578 -3.95 17.00 -13.41
CA ASP A 578 -3.97 15.77 -14.18
C ASP A 578 -3.65 16.05 -15.65
N VAL A 579 -3.34 15.02 -16.41
CA VAL A 579 -3.08 15.13 -17.85
C VAL A 579 -4.30 15.67 -18.56
N GLY A 580 -4.16 16.71 -19.37
CA GLY A 580 -5.24 17.30 -20.15
C GLY A 580 -5.56 16.55 -21.44
N GLY A 581 -4.72 15.58 -21.82
CA GLY A 581 -4.83 14.79 -23.04
C GLY A 581 -3.68 15.08 -24.01
N TRP A 582 -3.78 14.53 -25.22
CA TRP A 582 -2.77 14.71 -26.27
C TRP A 582 -2.53 16.19 -26.60
N ALA A 583 -1.27 16.65 -26.48
CA ALA A 583 -0.83 18.01 -26.79
C ALA A 583 -1.73 19.11 -26.17
N LYS A 584 -2.27 18.86 -24.98
CA LYS A 584 -3.10 19.80 -24.23
C LYS A 584 -2.46 20.15 -22.89
N PRO A 585 -2.71 21.36 -22.36
CA PRO A 585 -2.29 21.73 -21.00
C PRO A 585 -2.88 20.80 -19.95
N ASP A 586 -2.14 20.62 -18.86
CA ASP A 586 -2.62 19.85 -17.71
C ASP A 586 -3.90 20.46 -17.12
N VAL A 587 -4.83 19.62 -16.69
CA VAL A 587 -6.13 20.01 -16.15
C VAL A 587 -6.06 20.11 -14.63
N LYS A 588 -6.60 21.20 -14.09
CA LYS A 588 -6.67 21.42 -12.64
C LYS A 588 -7.90 20.73 -12.06
N LEU A 589 -7.71 19.75 -11.18
CA LEU A 589 -8.74 19.09 -10.41
C LEU A 589 -9.03 19.85 -9.12
N LYS A 590 -10.32 20.04 -8.81
CA LYS A 590 -10.78 20.77 -7.61
C LYS A 590 -10.41 20.02 -6.32
N ASN A 591 -10.26 20.76 -5.22
CA ASN A 591 -10.15 20.19 -3.89
C ASN A 591 -11.45 19.51 -3.45
N TYR A 592 -11.34 18.60 -2.47
CA TYR A 592 -12.52 17.96 -1.88
C TYR A 592 -12.31 17.66 -0.40
N PHE A 593 -13.43 17.50 0.30
CA PHE A 593 -13.49 17.01 1.67
C PHE A 593 -14.47 15.84 1.74
N LEU A 594 -14.03 14.74 2.32
CA LEU A 594 -14.83 13.53 2.54
C LEU A 594 -15.07 13.35 4.03
N LEU A 595 -16.28 12.93 4.37
CA LEU A 595 -16.69 12.55 5.71
C LEU A 595 -17.13 11.10 5.70
N ASN A 596 -16.60 10.29 6.63
CA ASN A 596 -16.96 8.89 6.80
C ASN A 596 -17.31 8.61 8.26
N ALA A 597 -18.13 7.59 8.50
CA ALA A 597 -18.49 7.13 9.83
C ALA A 597 -18.48 5.60 9.90
N TYR A 598 -18.17 5.08 11.07
CA TYR A 598 -18.18 3.66 11.39
C TYR A 598 -18.73 3.45 12.79
N ALA A 599 -19.54 2.43 12.97
CA ALA A 599 -20.00 2.00 14.29
C ALA A 599 -19.97 0.47 14.38
N GLU A 600 -19.65 -0.06 15.54
CA GLU A 600 -19.72 -1.48 15.84
C GLU A 600 -20.33 -1.74 17.21
N TYR A 601 -21.10 -2.84 17.31
CA TYR A 601 -21.69 -3.34 18.54
C TYR A 601 -21.35 -4.83 18.72
N SER A 602 -20.67 -5.15 19.81
CA SER A 602 -20.35 -6.52 20.21
C SER A 602 -21.49 -7.08 21.06
N LEU A 603 -22.31 -7.96 20.48
CA LEU A 603 -23.41 -8.63 21.21
C LEU A 603 -22.83 -9.52 22.32
N ASN A 604 -21.72 -10.18 22.05
CA ASN A 604 -20.94 -11.00 22.98
C ASN A 604 -19.50 -11.18 22.41
N HIS A 605 -18.69 -12.05 23.04
CA HIS A 605 -17.31 -12.30 22.56
C HIS A 605 -17.22 -12.91 21.16
N SER A 606 -18.29 -13.52 20.68
CA SER A 606 -18.32 -14.25 19.40
C SER A 606 -19.00 -13.49 18.28
N ILE A 607 -19.91 -12.56 18.56
CA ILE A 607 -20.75 -11.91 17.55
C ILE A 607 -20.62 -10.40 17.66
N LYS A 608 -20.25 -9.76 16.56
CA LYS A 608 -20.14 -8.31 16.40
C LYS A 608 -20.90 -7.86 15.15
N PHE A 609 -21.72 -6.84 15.28
CA PHE A 609 -22.37 -6.13 14.18
C PHE A 609 -21.61 -4.85 13.88
N PHE A 610 -21.61 -4.41 12.63
CA PHE A 610 -21.02 -3.13 12.26
C PHE A 610 -21.78 -2.44 11.12
N VAL A 611 -21.65 -1.13 11.09
CA VAL A 611 -22.14 -0.24 10.02
C VAL A 611 -21.00 0.67 9.61
N ASP A 612 -20.83 0.84 8.31
CA ASP A 612 -19.82 1.71 7.69
C ASP A 612 -20.51 2.62 6.67
N ALA A 613 -20.19 3.89 6.69
CA ALA A 613 -20.67 4.87 5.72
C ALA A 613 -19.50 5.72 5.23
N GLN A 614 -19.33 5.79 3.92
CA GLN A 614 -18.26 6.52 3.25
C GLN A 614 -18.83 7.62 2.38
N ASN A 615 -18.11 8.76 2.26
CA ASN A 615 -18.54 9.95 1.53
C ASN A 615 -19.98 10.37 1.89
N ILE A 616 -20.27 10.51 3.18
CA ILE A 616 -21.62 10.80 3.70
C ILE A 616 -22.21 12.08 3.11
N GLY A 617 -21.36 13.04 2.74
CA GLY A 617 -21.76 14.29 2.07
C GLY A 617 -22.04 14.15 0.58
N ASP A 618 -21.99 12.94 0.02
CA ASP A 618 -22.12 12.66 -1.42
C ASP A 618 -21.31 13.63 -2.29
N ARG A 619 -20.09 13.94 -1.85
CA ARG A 619 -19.22 14.89 -2.56
C ARG A 619 -18.78 14.29 -3.89
N LYS A 620 -19.09 14.98 -5.00
CA LYS A 620 -18.59 14.65 -6.34
C LYS A 620 -17.20 15.25 -6.54
N PHE A 621 -16.24 14.43 -6.95
CA PHE A 621 -14.84 14.81 -7.17
C PHE A 621 -14.19 13.86 -8.18
N PHE A 622 -13.02 14.22 -8.66
CA PHE A 622 -12.19 13.37 -9.53
C PHE A 622 -10.87 13.04 -8.86
N GLU A 623 -10.48 11.77 -8.82
CA GLU A 623 -9.09 11.37 -8.58
C GLU A 623 -8.29 11.39 -9.89
N VAL A 624 -8.94 11.00 -10.98
CA VAL A 624 -8.47 11.06 -12.37
C VAL A 624 -9.48 11.85 -13.17
N ASN A 625 -9.01 12.77 -14.01
CA ASN A 625 -9.88 13.58 -14.85
C ASN A 625 -10.83 12.70 -15.69
N GLY A 626 -12.12 13.02 -15.66
CA GLY A 626 -13.15 12.33 -16.45
C GLY A 626 -13.57 10.95 -15.95
N TYR A 627 -13.11 10.54 -14.75
CA TYR A 627 -13.54 9.30 -14.09
C TYR A 627 -14.27 9.61 -12.78
N ASN A 628 -15.39 8.92 -12.55
CA ASN A 628 -16.13 9.01 -11.31
C ASN A 628 -15.31 8.54 -10.13
N ALA A 629 -15.50 9.19 -8.99
CA ALA A 629 -15.01 8.72 -7.71
C ALA A 629 -16.17 8.26 -6.82
N LEU A 630 -15.84 7.60 -5.73
CA LEU A 630 -16.73 6.96 -4.78
C LEU A 630 -17.93 7.86 -4.41
N PRO A 631 -19.19 7.47 -4.75
CA PRO A 631 -20.39 8.14 -4.29
C PRO A 631 -20.60 7.86 -2.79
N ILE A 632 -21.74 8.26 -2.23
CA ILE A 632 -22.13 7.81 -0.91
C ILE A 632 -22.26 6.28 -0.90
N MET A 633 -21.50 5.61 -0.01
CA MET A 633 -21.54 4.17 0.17
C MET A 633 -21.87 3.83 1.62
N ALA A 634 -22.71 2.84 1.81
CA ALA A 634 -23.04 2.32 3.13
C ALA A 634 -22.97 0.79 3.12
N ASN A 635 -22.46 0.20 4.20
CA ASN A 635 -22.41 -1.23 4.40
C ASN A 635 -22.86 -1.58 5.81
N VAL A 636 -23.53 -2.72 5.96
CA VAL A 636 -23.86 -3.34 7.24
C VAL A 636 -23.26 -4.74 7.24
N GLY A 637 -22.77 -5.20 8.38
CA GLY A 637 -22.14 -6.51 8.43
C GLY A 637 -22.12 -7.12 9.82
N ILE A 638 -21.76 -8.40 9.82
CA ILE A 638 -21.62 -9.23 11.02
C ILE A 638 -20.27 -9.94 10.98
N THR A 639 -19.60 -9.97 12.12
CA THR A 639 -18.40 -10.79 12.35
C THR A 639 -18.71 -11.83 13.40
N PHE A 640 -18.36 -13.07 13.10
CA PHE A 640 -18.40 -14.20 14.02
C PHE A 640 -16.98 -14.63 14.34
N LYS A 641 -16.66 -14.82 15.64
CA LYS A 641 -15.39 -15.36 16.13
C LYS A 641 -15.67 -16.53 17.06
N TRP A 642 -15.05 -17.66 16.79
CA TRP A 642 -15.02 -18.81 17.66
C TRP A 642 -13.56 -19.17 17.97
N ASN A 643 -13.21 -18.97 19.24
CA ASN A 643 -11.85 -19.13 19.75
C ASN A 643 -11.82 -20.14 20.87
#